data_ced8c9194df72f53e727adeaf318209a
#
_entry.id   ced8c9194df72f53e727adeaf318209a
#
_cell.length_a   1.000
_cell.length_b   1.000
_cell.length_c   1.000
_cell.angle_alpha   90.00
_cell.angle_beta   90.00
_cell.angle_gamma   90.00
#
_symmetry.space_group_name_H-M   'P 1'
#
loop_
_entity.id
_entity.type
_entity.pdbx_description
1 polymer ?
#
loop_
_entity_poly.entity_id
_entity_poly.type
_entity_poly.pdbx_seq_one_letter_code
_entity_poly.pdbx_strand_id
1 'polypeptide(L)'
;MTSSPKELPLLSSKQVKNMKHNHPSIYTSLLFFLMSLLLFVSCENKQNSTTYRLLSPAETGIDFINEITETDSFNILMTEFIYNGGGVAVGDLNGDGLEDLFFTGNQVDNALFLNQGKLKFQDVSEIANIQKTISTQWSSGVNILDINLDGQLDIYVCNTLDDNADNRRNLLYINQGNNSENIPTFKEMGAAYGVDDPSHSSHAQFFDYDNDGDLDLFVGVNLIEGRYPNQFIDIKLDGTGLNRDNLFQNNWDENLGHPVFKDVSLEAGLLQDGYSHSTLIHDFNEDGWQDIYVANDYQSDDLIFINNQDGTFTNQAGKIFKHFSLSAMGSDVADINNDGGADFFTTEMQPYYNKRKKLFQGESSYQMQILTERYNYNYQYTRNTLQLNQGTNPSTGLPIFSEVGMYAQVQETDWSWAALFADYDNDGWQDLYVANGFPRDVTDRDFGDFRAFASNLVSVKELYEKIPEVKSPNFLFRNKGDLSFESIGKDWGLAIPSFTNGAAYADLDNDGDLELITNNIDDAAFIFENTLIQKETVPADKNYLRVQLKGAEKNPDAFGASVEIKDERGRQRRFLLSSRGYLSKSENTLHFGLEKLSKVDTLIVTWPDKKQSILTAIDANQLLLVSYETAGAKLPAVNAPLAAFSEAASTHGLQYKHEDLDYIDFNFQRTLPHKFSQYGPSMAVGDANGDGLADVFIGGSRSFDETWMWQQS
;
A
#
# COMPACT_ATOMS: atom_id res chain seq x y z
N MET A 1 -23.24 -40.60 -42.05
CA MET A 1 -22.41 -41.77 -42.31
C MET A 1 -21.88 -42.27 -40.99
N THR A 2 -22.40 -43.44 -40.61
CA THR A 2 -22.20 -44.15 -39.33
C THR A 2 -20.89 -44.92 -39.33
N SER A 3 -20.15 -44.89 -38.21
CA SER A 3 -19.25 -46.02 -37.86
C SER A 3 -19.15 -46.16 -36.34
N SER A 4 -19.62 -47.30 -35.87
CA SER A 4 -19.64 -47.77 -34.50
C SER A 4 -18.29 -48.23 -33.96
N PRO A 5 -18.11 -48.37 -32.65
CA PRO A 5 -16.84 -48.79 -32.03
C PRO A 5 -16.66 -50.30 -32.03
N LYS A 6 -15.40 -50.75 -32.17
CA LYS A 6 -14.97 -52.16 -32.12
C LYS A 6 -14.82 -52.63 -30.67
N GLU A 7 -15.44 -53.79 -30.38
CA GLU A 7 -15.28 -54.59 -29.17
C GLU A 7 -13.93 -55.27 -29.10
N LEU A 8 -13.36 -55.38 -27.90
CA LEU A 8 -12.19 -56.23 -27.57
C LEU A 8 -12.68 -57.60 -27.06
N PRO A 9 -12.03 -58.70 -27.39
CA PRO A 9 -12.53 -60.05 -27.09
C PRO A 9 -12.16 -60.54 -25.70
N LEU A 10 -13.12 -61.21 -25.04
CA LEU A 10 -13.00 -62.00 -23.83
C LEU A 10 -12.12 -63.21 -24.00
N LEU A 11 -11.08 -63.37 -23.19
CA LEU A 11 -10.28 -64.59 -23.08
C LEU A 11 -10.94 -65.62 -22.14
N SER A 12 -11.09 -66.84 -22.66
CA SER A 12 -11.76 -67.97 -22.05
C SER A 12 -10.95 -68.61 -20.88
N SER A 13 -11.69 -69.09 -19.90
CA SER A 13 -11.28 -69.91 -18.79
C SER A 13 -10.78 -71.30 -19.26
N LYS A 14 -9.47 -71.59 -19.18
CA LYS A 14 -8.86 -72.93 -19.01
C LYS A 14 -7.34 -72.81 -18.90
N GLN A 15 -6.84 -72.73 -17.69
CA GLN A 15 -5.58 -73.37 -17.27
C GLN A 15 -5.32 -73.04 -15.77
N VAL A 16 -6.01 -73.79 -14.91
CA VAL A 16 -5.61 -73.96 -13.53
C VAL A 16 -5.38 -75.46 -13.29
N LYS A 17 -4.12 -75.83 -13.32
CA LYS A 17 -3.67 -77.05 -12.61
C LYS A 17 -2.16 -76.98 -12.36
N ASN A 18 -1.83 -77.16 -11.09
CA ASN A 18 -0.52 -77.44 -10.50
C ASN A 18 0.38 -76.25 -10.12
N MET A 19 0.17 -75.72 -8.93
CA MET A 19 1.26 -75.27 -8.07
C MET A 19 1.07 -75.81 -6.64
N LYS A 20 2.08 -76.52 -6.20
CA LYS A 20 2.13 -77.12 -4.84
C LYS A 20 2.24 -76.04 -3.77
N HIS A 21 1.48 -76.22 -2.70
CA HIS A 21 1.59 -75.45 -1.46
C HIS A 21 2.98 -75.61 -0.84
N ASN A 22 3.78 -74.54 -0.81
CA ASN A 22 4.83 -74.36 0.18
C ASN A 22 4.39 -73.27 1.15
N HIS A 23 4.18 -73.64 2.42
CA HIS A 23 3.94 -72.69 3.50
C HIS A 23 5.18 -71.82 3.72
N PRO A 24 5.09 -70.46 3.66
CA PRO A 24 6.19 -69.63 4.10
C PRO A 24 6.33 -69.71 5.62
N SER A 25 7.56 -69.86 6.11
CA SER A 25 7.87 -69.95 7.52
C SER A 25 7.47 -68.66 8.25
N ILE A 26 7.03 -68.76 9.52
CA ILE A 26 6.64 -67.64 10.37
C ILE A 26 7.69 -66.50 10.41
N TYR A 27 8.96 -66.83 10.18
CA TYR A 27 10.07 -65.87 10.13
C TYR A 27 10.02 -64.93 8.90
N THR A 28 9.55 -65.39 7.74
CA THR A 28 9.39 -64.53 6.55
C THR A 28 8.22 -63.57 6.68
N SER A 29 7.13 -64.00 7.31
CA SER A 29 6.00 -63.11 7.59
C SER A 29 6.32 -62.07 8.66
N LEU A 30 7.14 -62.42 9.69
CA LEU A 30 7.62 -61.47 10.68
C LEU A 30 8.59 -60.43 10.10
N LEU A 31 9.46 -60.86 9.18
CA LEU A 31 10.40 -59.98 8.46
C LEU A 31 9.68 -59.00 7.53
N PHE A 32 8.63 -59.44 6.85
CA PHE A 32 7.78 -58.53 6.01
C PHE A 32 6.98 -57.56 6.86
N PHE A 33 6.50 -57.99 8.05
CA PHE A 33 5.79 -57.12 8.98
C PHE A 33 6.75 -56.08 9.61
N LEU A 34 7.98 -56.47 9.98
CA LEU A 34 9.00 -55.55 10.49
C LEU A 34 9.47 -54.57 9.38
N MET A 35 9.64 -55.05 8.12
CA MET A 35 10.00 -54.19 6.99
C MET A 35 8.87 -53.25 6.58
N SER A 36 7.59 -53.65 6.70
CA SER A 36 6.47 -52.73 6.51
C SER A 36 6.36 -51.71 7.66
N LEU A 37 6.66 -52.08 8.90
CA LEU A 37 6.72 -51.14 10.01
C LEU A 37 7.86 -50.13 9.88
N LEU A 38 9.00 -50.54 9.34
CA LEU A 38 10.13 -49.64 9.03
C LEU A 38 9.86 -48.69 7.83
N LEU A 39 8.98 -49.07 6.92
CA LEU A 39 8.53 -48.20 5.83
C LEU A 39 7.47 -47.17 6.29
N PHE A 40 6.77 -47.42 7.40
CA PHE A 40 5.84 -46.44 7.99
C PHE A 40 6.54 -45.43 8.92
N VAL A 41 7.79 -45.66 9.34
CA VAL A 41 8.57 -44.71 10.18
C VAL A 41 9.42 -43.75 9.33
N SER A 42 9.47 -43.93 7.99
CA SER A 42 10.26 -43.04 7.09
C SER A 42 9.41 -42.13 6.21
N CYS A 43 8.18 -41.83 6.58
CA CYS A 43 7.52 -40.59 6.15
C CYS A 43 7.64 -39.58 7.28
N GLU A 44 8.83 -39.05 7.51
CA GLU A 44 8.91 -37.65 7.87
C GLU A 44 8.28 -36.91 6.68
N ASN A 45 7.06 -36.41 6.87
CA ASN A 45 6.63 -35.25 6.11
C ASN A 45 7.76 -34.21 6.31
N LYS A 46 8.62 -34.04 5.31
CA LYS A 46 9.22 -32.73 5.10
C LYS A 46 8.01 -31.83 4.85
N GLN A 47 7.40 -31.28 5.89
CA GLN A 47 6.77 -29.99 5.76
C GLN A 47 7.85 -29.15 5.08
N ASN A 48 7.63 -28.77 3.84
CA ASN A 48 8.37 -27.66 3.27
C ASN A 48 8.14 -26.53 4.26
N SER A 49 9.14 -26.16 5.05
CA SER A 49 9.07 -24.99 5.89
C SER A 49 8.86 -23.82 4.94
N THR A 50 7.68 -23.25 4.96
CA THR A 50 7.40 -21.98 4.29
C THR A 50 8.18 -20.89 5.01
N THR A 51 8.56 -19.83 4.34
CA THR A 51 9.27 -18.68 4.93
C THR A 51 8.42 -18.00 6.00
N TYR A 52 7.09 -17.94 5.79
CA TYR A 52 6.13 -17.42 6.76
C TYR A 52 5.25 -18.51 7.32
N ARG A 53 4.94 -18.39 8.62
CA ARG A 53 4.04 -19.28 9.37
C ARG A 53 2.93 -18.44 10.02
N LEU A 54 1.67 -18.72 9.67
CA LEU A 54 0.55 -18.12 10.39
C LEU A 54 0.49 -18.69 11.82
N LEU A 55 0.55 -17.81 12.81
CA LEU A 55 0.38 -18.13 14.21
C LEU A 55 -1.11 -18.15 14.57
N SER A 56 -1.51 -19.11 15.38
CA SER A 56 -2.88 -19.16 15.88
C SER A 56 -3.09 -18.19 17.06
N PRO A 57 -4.32 -17.72 17.31
CA PRO A 57 -4.66 -16.93 18.49
C PRO A 57 -4.22 -17.58 19.82
N ALA A 58 -4.23 -18.91 19.91
CA ALA A 58 -3.77 -19.62 21.09
C ALA A 58 -2.26 -19.57 21.29
N GLU A 59 -1.47 -19.39 20.22
CA GLU A 59 -0.02 -19.21 20.28
C GLU A 59 0.34 -17.77 20.63
N THR A 60 -0.33 -16.80 20.01
CA THR A 60 0.00 -15.37 20.17
C THR A 60 -0.70 -14.71 21.34
N GLY A 61 -1.91 -15.13 21.70
CA GLY A 61 -2.80 -14.42 22.62
C GLY A 61 -3.64 -13.33 21.94
N ILE A 62 -3.53 -13.15 20.62
CA ILE A 62 -4.31 -12.16 19.85
C ILE A 62 -5.52 -12.86 19.25
N ASP A 63 -6.72 -12.53 19.74
CA ASP A 63 -8.00 -13.06 19.28
C ASP A 63 -8.92 -11.97 18.70
N PHE A 64 -8.36 -10.81 18.37
CA PHE A 64 -9.09 -9.68 17.81
C PHE A 64 -9.73 -10.05 16.46
N ILE A 65 -11.04 -9.77 16.35
CA ILE A 65 -11.83 -9.94 15.12
C ILE A 65 -12.58 -8.63 14.88
N ASN A 66 -12.36 -7.99 13.75
CA ASN A 66 -13.13 -6.83 13.31
C ASN A 66 -14.45 -7.29 12.69
N GLU A 67 -15.40 -7.71 13.55
CA GLU A 67 -16.69 -8.26 13.12
C GLU A 67 -17.62 -7.15 12.62
N ILE A 68 -18.25 -7.37 11.45
CA ILE A 68 -19.21 -6.44 10.86
C ILE A 68 -20.56 -7.15 10.66
N THR A 69 -21.59 -6.65 11.34
CA THR A 69 -22.95 -7.16 11.24
C THR A 69 -23.79 -6.25 10.36
N GLU A 70 -24.23 -6.76 9.20
CA GLU A 70 -25.18 -6.07 8.31
C GLU A 70 -26.61 -6.14 8.86
N THR A 71 -27.39 -5.07 8.61
CA THR A 71 -28.82 -4.99 8.91
C THR A 71 -29.61 -4.51 7.69
N ASP A 72 -30.94 -4.53 7.75
CA ASP A 72 -31.78 -4.01 6.66
C ASP A 72 -31.54 -2.52 6.34
N SER A 73 -31.07 -1.73 7.32
CA SER A 73 -30.80 -0.31 7.19
C SER A 73 -29.32 0.06 7.14
N PHE A 74 -28.43 -0.90 7.41
CA PHE A 74 -26.98 -0.70 7.40
C PHE A 74 -26.30 -1.91 6.74
N ASN A 75 -25.98 -1.77 5.48
CA ASN A 75 -25.38 -2.80 4.62
C ASN A 75 -24.72 -2.14 3.41
N ILE A 76 -23.96 -2.89 2.64
CA ILE A 76 -23.20 -2.38 1.49
C ILE A 76 -24.05 -1.66 0.41
N LEU A 77 -25.36 -1.96 0.29
CA LEU A 77 -26.25 -1.31 -0.68
C LEU A 77 -26.76 0.04 -0.19
N MET A 78 -26.59 0.34 1.10
CA MET A 78 -27.03 1.56 1.78
C MET A 78 -25.87 2.42 2.26
N THR A 79 -24.71 1.80 2.53
CA THR A 79 -23.52 2.45 3.10
C THR A 79 -22.28 1.88 2.39
N GLU A 80 -21.79 2.60 1.40
CA GLU A 80 -20.75 2.14 0.47
C GLU A 80 -19.43 1.79 1.17
N PHE A 81 -19.03 2.53 2.21
CA PHE A 81 -17.75 2.35 2.91
C PHE A 81 -17.80 1.39 4.11
N ILE A 82 -18.86 0.57 4.25
CA ILE A 82 -19.04 -0.36 5.38
C ILE A 82 -17.89 -1.37 5.50
N TYR A 83 -17.21 -1.71 4.42
CA TYR A 83 -16.14 -2.71 4.38
C TYR A 83 -14.74 -2.13 4.14
N ASN A 84 -14.56 -0.83 4.41
CA ASN A 84 -13.23 -0.21 4.37
C ASN A 84 -12.30 -0.75 5.47
N GLY A 85 -12.86 -1.40 6.48
CA GLY A 85 -12.12 -2.09 7.53
C GLY A 85 -11.44 -1.17 8.53
N GLY A 86 -10.49 -1.74 9.27
CA GLY A 86 -9.70 -1.05 10.29
C GLY A 86 -8.20 -1.18 10.04
N GLY A 87 -7.43 -0.33 10.69
CA GLY A 87 -5.98 -0.32 10.67
C GLY A 87 -5.35 -1.16 11.78
N VAL A 88 -4.04 -1.31 11.71
CA VAL A 88 -3.18 -1.82 12.77
C VAL A 88 -1.96 -0.92 12.91
N ALA A 89 -1.57 -0.58 14.14
CA ALA A 89 -0.38 0.21 14.41
C ALA A 89 0.59 -0.52 15.34
N VAL A 90 1.87 -0.31 15.08
CA VAL A 90 2.99 -0.89 15.82
C VAL A 90 3.76 0.21 16.55
N GLY A 91 4.11 -0.02 17.81
CA GLY A 91 4.94 0.88 18.60
C GLY A 91 5.16 0.36 20.02
N ASP A 92 6.31 0.65 20.62
CA ASP A 92 6.65 0.32 22.00
C ASP A 92 5.94 1.31 22.97
N LEU A 93 4.69 0.98 23.34
CA LEU A 93 3.82 1.89 24.10
C LEU A 93 4.11 1.89 25.61
N ASN A 94 4.80 0.87 26.10
CA ASN A 94 5.18 0.75 27.51
C ASN A 94 6.67 1.04 27.79
N GLY A 95 7.49 1.22 26.75
CA GLY A 95 8.91 1.53 26.84
C GLY A 95 9.79 0.35 27.25
N ASP A 96 9.39 -0.90 26.94
CA ASP A 96 10.14 -2.10 27.33
C ASP A 96 11.08 -2.65 26.22
N GLY A 97 11.04 -2.04 25.03
CA GLY A 97 11.87 -2.39 23.87
C GLY A 97 11.27 -3.49 22.99
N LEU A 98 9.99 -3.82 23.18
CA LEU A 98 9.22 -4.73 22.35
C LEU A 98 8.09 -3.95 21.68
N GLU A 99 7.87 -4.21 20.39
CA GLU A 99 6.80 -3.55 19.64
C GLU A 99 5.42 -4.13 20.01
N ASP A 100 4.51 -3.25 20.48
CA ASP A 100 3.13 -3.56 20.83
C ASP A 100 2.21 -3.35 19.63
N LEU A 101 0.98 -3.88 19.69
CA LEU A 101 0.02 -3.83 18.60
C LEU A 101 -1.29 -3.18 19.03
N PHE A 102 -1.71 -2.16 18.27
CA PHE A 102 -3.01 -1.52 18.41
C PHE A 102 -3.88 -1.79 17.17
N PHE A 103 -5.08 -2.32 17.36
CA PHE A 103 -6.06 -2.57 16.30
C PHE A 103 -7.25 -1.62 16.41
N THR A 104 -7.66 -1.03 15.29
CA THR A 104 -8.93 -0.30 15.23
C THR A 104 -10.06 -1.24 14.86
N GLY A 105 -11.19 -1.10 15.56
CA GLY A 105 -12.41 -1.86 15.30
C GLY A 105 -13.52 -0.99 14.72
N ASN A 106 -14.26 -1.50 13.75
CA ASN A 106 -15.39 -0.80 13.16
C ASN A 106 -16.64 -0.84 14.08
N GLN A 107 -17.33 -1.96 14.15
CA GLN A 107 -18.45 -2.18 15.07
C GLN A 107 -18.01 -2.75 16.43
N VAL A 108 -16.77 -3.18 16.57
CA VAL A 108 -16.16 -3.66 17.81
C VAL A 108 -15.27 -2.58 18.42
N ASP A 109 -14.90 -2.72 19.70
CA ASP A 109 -13.95 -1.81 20.35
C ASP A 109 -12.56 -1.91 19.73
N ASN A 110 -11.77 -0.83 19.86
CA ASN A 110 -10.34 -0.89 19.58
C ASN A 110 -9.64 -1.81 20.58
N ALA A 111 -8.50 -2.39 20.21
CA ALA A 111 -7.77 -3.30 21.07
C ALA A 111 -6.28 -3.02 21.12
N LEU A 112 -5.69 -3.10 22.31
CA LEU A 112 -4.26 -2.95 22.58
C LEU A 112 -3.70 -4.25 23.15
N PHE A 113 -2.67 -4.78 22.47
CA PHE A 113 -1.96 -5.99 22.84
C PHE A 113 -0.50 -5.68 23.14
N LEU A 114 -0.09 -5.85 24.40
CA LEU A 114 1.33 -5.71 24.79
C LEU A 114 2.12 -6.95 24.46
N ASN A 115 3.25 -6.77 23.83
CA ASN A 115 4.21 -7.83 23.50
C ASN A 115 4.91 -8.34 24.77
N GLN A 116 4.86 -9.64 24.99
CA GLN A 116 5.49 -10.32 26.12
C GLN A 116 6.77 -11.07 25.71
N GLY A 117 7.28 -10.80 24.50
CA GLY A 117 8.36 -11.51 23.86
C GLY A 117 7.98 -12.85 23.26
N LYS A 118 8.73 -13.32 22.27
CA LYS A 118 8.53 -14.58 21.56
C LYS A 118 7.16 -14.68 20.89
N LEU A 119 6.71 -13.60 20.28
CA LEU A 119 5.45 -13.47 19.57
C LEU A 119 4.22 -13.81 20.42
N LYS A 120 4.28 -13.50 21.72
CA LYS A 120 3.17 -13.63 22.66
C LYS A 120 2.71 -12.27 23.12
N PHE A 121 1.41 -12.07 23.17
CA PHE A 121 0.80 -10.80 23.48
C PHE A 121 -0.24 -10.94 24.58
N GLN A 122 -0.46 -9.85 25.30
CA GLN A 122 -1.48 -9.74 26.34
C GLN A 122 -2.44 -8.61 25.96
N ASP A 123 -3.74 -8.91 25.88
CA ASP A 123 -4.77 -7.88 25.76
C ASP A 123 -4.82 -7.06 27.07
N VAL A 124 -4.61 -5.76 26.92
CA VAL A 124 -4.65 -4.77 28.02
C VAL A 124 -5.66 -3.65 27.78
N SER A 125 -6.50 -3.79 26.77
CA SER A 125 -7.42 -2.74 26.26
C SER A 125 -8.26 -2.10 27.36
N GLU A 126 -8.83 -2.88 28.27
CA GLU A 126 -9.65 -2.39 29.41
C GLU A 126 -8.78 -1.65 30.42
N ILE A 127 -7.63 -2.21 30.80
CA ILE A 127 -6.72 -1.64 31.81
C ILE A 127 -6.08 -0.35 31.28
N ALA A 128 -5.73 -0.35 30.00
CA ALA A 128 -5.14 0.80 29.30
C ALA A 128 -6.12 1.96 29.09
N ASN A 129 -7.44 1.73 29.27
CA ASN A 129 -8.49 2.73 29.09
C ASN A 129 -8.57 3.28 27.65
N ILE A 130 -8.46 2.41 26.66
CA ILE A 130 -8.54 2.77 25.23
C ILE A 130 -9.87 2.39 24.58
N GLN A 131 -10.86 2.01 25.38
CA GLN A 131 -12.18 1.66 24.87
C GLN A 131 -12.89 2.87 24.25
N LYS A 132 -13.74 2.62 23.27
CA LYS A 132 -14.53 3.65 22.62
C LYS A 132 -15.38 4.42 23.67
N THR A 133 -15.38 5.74 23.56
CA THR A 133 -16.20 6.60 24.41
C THR A 133 -17.68 6.51 24.05
N ILE A 134 -18.00 6.12 22.81
CA ILE A 134 -19.35 5.96 22.27
C ILE A 134 -19.39 4.64 21.48
N SER A 135 -20.32 3.76 21.82
CA SER A 135 -20.44 2.42 21.22
C SER A 135 -20.73 2.40 19.71
N THR A 136 -21.14 3.53 19.12
CA THR A 136 -21.41 3.65 17.68
C THR A 136 -20.23 4.23 16.91
N GLN A 137 -19.12 4.57 17.56
CA GLN A 137 -17.92 5.03 16.88
C GLN A 137 -17.39 3.96 15.91
N TRP A 138 -17.07 4.40 14.71
CA TRP A 138 -16.51 3.56 13.65
C TRP A 138 -15.05 3.97 13.43
N SER A 139 -14.13 3.29 14.09
CA SER A 139 -12.70 3.60 13.97
C SER A 139 -12.12 3.04 12.67
N SER A 140 -11.27 3.81 12.01
CA SER A 140 -10.64 3.51 10.71
C SER A 140 -9.11 3.53 10.82
N GLY A 141 -8.46 4.62 10.45
CA GLY A 141 -7.01 4.77 10.51
C GLY A 141 -6.46 4.98 11.90
N VAL A 142 -5.20 4.59 12.12
CA VAL A 142 -4.49 4.77 13.39
C VAL A 142 -3.05 5.20 13.18
N ASN A 143 -2.57 6.08 14.08
CA ASN A 143 -1.18 6.49 14.16
C ASN A 143 -0.67 6.45 15.61
N ILE A 144 0.64 6.21 15.79
CA ILE A 144 1.32 6.18 17.09
C ILE A 144 2.54 7.10 17.01
N LEU A 145 2.63 8.09 17.91
CA LEU A 145 3.73 9.05 17.98
C LEU A 145 3.75 9.76 19.36
N ASP A 146 4.84 10.41 19.69
CA ASP A 146 4.94 11.30 20.85
C ASP A 146 4.47 12.71 20.46
N ILE A 147 3.17 13.00 20.60
CA ILE A 147 2.58 14.27 20.16
C ILE A 147 2.83 15.43 21.12
N ASN A 148 3.04 15.12 22.40
CA ASN A 148 3.20 16.12 23.47
C ASN A 148 4.66 16.27 23.90
N LEU A 149 5.59 15.54 23.28
CA LEU A 149 7.04 15.58 23.50
C LEU A 149 7.45 15.19 24.94
N ASP A 150 6.69 14.29 25.57
CA ASP A 150 6.97 13.81 26.93
C ASP A 150 7.80 12.52 26.97
N GLY A 151 8.09 11.96 25.80
CA GLY A 151 8.90 10.76 25.62
C GLY A 151 8.09 9.45 25.70
N GLN A 152 6.76 9.54 25.74
CA GLN A 152 5.86 8.39 25.69
C GLN A 152 5.03 8.45 24.41
N LEU A 153 4.77 7.29 23.81
CA LEU A 153 4.00 7.23 22.58
C LEU A 153 2.50 7.38 22.87
N ASP A 154 1.84 8.27 22.14
CA ASP A 154 0.41 8.52 22.13
C ASP A 154 -0.25 7.83 20.94
N ILE A 155 -1.60 7.73 20.92
CA ILE A 155 -2.35 7.06 19.86
C ILE A 155 -3.39 7.99 19.27
N TYR A 156 -3.34 8.25 17.98
CA TYR A 156 -4.36 8.98 17.21
C TYR A 156 -5.20 8.03 16.37
N VAL A 157 -6.55 8.15 16.50
CA VAL A 157 -7.51 7.26 15.80
C VAL A 157 -8.50 8.09 15.00
N CYS A 158 -8.59 7.82 13.70
CA CYS A 158 -9.61 8.37 12.82
C CYS A 158 -10.95 7.65 13.00
N ASN A 159 -12.04 8.40 12.92
CA ASN A 159 -13.42 7.87 12.98
C ASN A 159 -14.24 8.35 11.79
N THR A 160 -15.22 7.52 11.36
CA THR A 160 -16.03 7.77 10.17
C THR A 160 -17.45 7.20 10.30
N LEU A 161 -18.23 7.23 9.24
CA LEU A 161 -19.53 6.59 8.93
C LEU A 161 -20.75 7.01 9.79
N ASP A 162 -20.64 7.44 11.03
CA ASP A 162 -21.80 7.85 11.82
C ASP A 162 -22.37 9.18 11.27
N ASP A 163 -23.69 9.27 11.09
CA ASP A 163 -24.37 10.51 10.63
C ASP A 163 -24.23 11.66 11.63
N ASN A 164 -24.11 11.34 12.93
CA ASN A 164 -23.89 12.33 13.99
C ASN A 164 -22.40 12.70 14.08
N ALA A 165 -22.09 13.94 13.78
CA ALA A 165 -20.74 14.49 13.84
C ALA A 165 -20.04 14.29 15.20
N ASP A 166 -20.79 14.34 16.31
CA ASP A 166 -20.21 14.13 17.64
C ASP A 166 -19.80 12.68 17.90
N ASN A 167 -20.40 11.70 17.19
CA ASN A 167 -20.07 10.30 17.35
C ASN A 167 -18.85 9.88 16.50
N ARG A 168 -18.51 10.63 15.44
CA ARG A 168 -17.38 10.34 14.55
C ARG A 168 -16.16 11.24 14.77
N ARG A 169 -16.12 11.98 15.91
CA ARG A 169 -14.92 12.74 16.25
C ARG A 169 -13.71 11.83 16.38
N ASN A 170 -12.59 12.25 15.80
CA ASN A 170 -11.31 11.55 15.95
C ASN A 170 -10.87 11.54 17.40
N LEU A 171 -10.13 10.53 17.80
CA LEU A 171 -9.67 10.33 19.17
C LEU A 171 -8.17 10.53 19.27
N LEU A 172 -7.73 11.18 20.33
CA LEU A 172 -6.33 11.28 20.71
C LEU A 172 -6.16 10.74 22.14
N TYR A 173 -5.57 9.58 22.26
CA TYR A 173 -5.24 8.94 23.52
C TYR A 173 -3.83 9.33 23.95
N ILE A 174 -3.72 10.24 24.93
CA ILE A 174 -2.45 10.67 25.53
C ILE A 174 -2.03 9.67 26.58
N ASN A 175 -0.82 9.15 26.46
CA ASN A 175 -0.20 8.22 27.39
C ASN A 175 0.06 8.92 28.75
N GLN A 176 -0.42 8.33 29.83
CA GLN A 176 -0.28 8.87 31.20
C GLN A 176 0.82 8.13 31.98
N GLY A 177 1.61 7.28 31.28
CA GLY A 177 2.62 6.43 31.87
C GLY A 177 2.09 5.07 32.32
N ASN A 178 3.04 4.22 32.65
CA ASN A 178 2.79 2.86 33.05
C ASN A 178 2.26 2.75 34.48
N ASN A 179 1.29 1.88 34.69
CA ASN A 179 0.85 1.48 36.02
C ASN A 179 1.87 0.55 36.73
N SER A 180 1.54 0.03 37.90
CA SER A 180 2.44 -0.86 38.68
C SER A 180 2.73 -2.21 38.00
N GLU A 181 2.02 -2.59 36.95
CA GLU A 181 2.15 -3.83 36.19
C GLU A 181 2.85 -3.60 34.83
N ASN A 182 3.46 -2.42 34.64
CA ASN A 182 4.08 -1.96 33.38
C ASN A 182 3.12 -1.88 32.19
N ILE A 183 1.82 -1.62 32.47
CA ILE A 183 0.78 -1.42 31.46
C ILE A 183 0.58 0.08 31.28
N PRO A 184 0.68 0.65 30.06
CA PRO A 184 0.43 2.05 29.79
C PRO A 184 -1.07 2.36 30.00
N THR A 185 -1.36 3.56 30.47
CA THR A 185 -2.74 4.02 30.64
C THR A 185 -2.96 5.29 29.86
N PHE A 186 -4.11 5.42 29.22
CA PHE A 186 -4.38 6.51 28.30
C PHE A 186 -5.55 7.37 28.74
N LYS A 187 -5.53 8.63 28.28
CA LYS A 187 -6.63 9.58 28.47
C LYS A 187 -6.96 10.22 27.12
N GLU A 188 -8.23 10.14 26.73
CA GLU A 188 -8.71 10.83 25.52
C GLU A 188 -8.65 12.36 25.72
N MET A 189 -7.96 13.06 24.78
CA MET A 189 -7.66 14.49 24.85
C MET A 189 -7.85 15.22 23.49
N GLY A 190 -8.46 14.61 22.48
CA GLY A 190 -8.58 15.18 21.12
C GLY A 190 -9.12 16.60 21.09
N ALA A 191 -10.19 16.87 21.84
CA ALA A 191 -10.77 18.21 21.93
C ALA A 191 -9.83 19.23 22.58
N ALA A 192 -8.99 18.83 23.54
CA ALA A 192 -8.05 19.72 24.20
C ALA A 192 -6.90 20.13 23.27
N TYR A 193 -6.50 19.20 22.39
CA TYR A 193 -5.46 19.44 21.37
C TYR A 193 -6.01 20.04 20.08
N GLY A 194 -7.35 20.11 19.90
CA GLY A 194 -7.99 20.63 18.70
C GLY A 194 -7.88 19.71 17.48
N VAL A 195 -7.74 18.41 17.71
CA VAL A 195 -7.61 17.37 16.66
C VAL A 195 -8.80 16.40 16.63
N ASP A 196 -9.86 16.67 17.37
CA ASP A 196 -11.10 15.90 17.39
C ASP A 196 -11.98 16.21 16.17
N ASP A 197 -11.40 16.13 14.97
CA ASP A 197 -12.06 16.40 13.69
C ASP A 197 -13.35 15.58 13.55
N PRO A 198 -14.51 16.22 13.31
CA PRO A 198 -15.79 15.56 13.12
C PRO A 198 -16.05 15.12 11.66
N SER A 199 -15.10 15.29 10.76
CA SER A 199 -15.22 14.85 9.36
C SER A 199 -15.30 13.33 9.25
N HIS A 200 -15.62 12.80 8.07
CA HIS A 200 -15.52 11.37 7.80
C HIS A 200 -14.06 11.01 7.55
N SER A 201 -13.30 10.90 8.63
CA SER A 201 -11.85 10.70 8.56
C SER A 201 -11.50 9.25 8.20
N SER A 202 -10.69 9.06 7.15
CA SER A 202 -10.19 7.75 6.76
C SER A 202 -8.80 7.47 7.34
N HIS A 203 -7.87 8.36 7.12
CA HIS A 203 -6.46 8.19 7.40
C HIS A 203 -5.83 9.50 7.87
N ALA A 204 -4.76 9.43 8.65
CA ALA A 204 -4.02 10.59 9.14
C ALA A 204 -2.51 10.43 8.96
N GLN A 205 -1.83 11.53 8.71
CA GLN A 205 -0.37 11.62 8.61
C GLN A 205 0.14 12.78 9.45
N PHE A 206 1.24 12.54 10.18
CA PHE A 206 1.95 13.59 10.90
C PHE A 206 3.25 13.94 10.18
N PHE A 207 3.47 15.24 9.91
CA PHE A 207 4.64 15.71 9.17
C PHE A 207 4.85 17.22 9.37
N ASP A 208 6.03 17.70 9.09
CA ASP A 208 6.40 19.12 9.17
C ASP A 208 6.13 19.78 7.81
N TYR A 209 4.94 20.42 7.64
CA TYR A 209 4.54 20.95 6.34
C TYR A 209 5.15 22.32 6.02
N ASP A 210 5.51 23.12 7.06
CA ASP A 210 6.02 24.49 6.92
C ASP A 210 7.51 24.63 7.32
N ASN A 211 8.18 23.50 7.57
CA ASN A 211 9.60 23.40 7.93
C ASN A 211 9.98 24.19 9.20
N ASP A 212 9.07 24.29 10.18
CA ASP A 212 9.34 24.91 11.49
C ASP A 212 9.87 23.91 12.53
N GLY A 213 9.90 22.64 12.16
CA GLY A 213 10.50 21.52 12.87
C GLY A 213 9.55 20.74 13.76
N ASP A 214 8.28 21.16 13.95
CA ASP A 214 7.28 20.36 14.65
C ASP A 214 6.35 19.60 13.67
N LEU A 215 5.55 18.68 14.22
CA LEU A 215 4.70 17.84 13.41
C LEU A 215 3.28 18.38 13.34
N ASP A 216 2.83 18.64 12.14
CA ASP A 216 1.47 19.00 11.79
C ASP A 216 0.66 17.76 11.45
N LEU A 217 -0.67 17.90 11.32
CA LEU A 217 -1.57 16.79 11.08
C LEU A 217 -2.35 16.98 9.78
N PHE A 218 -2.22 16.04 8.85
CA PHE A 218 -3.07 15.88 7.67
C PHE A 218 -4.09 14.77 7.91
N VAL A 219 -5.37 15.02 7.56
CA VAL A 219 -6.48 14.06 7.70
C VAL A 219 -7.18 13.91 6.35
N GLY A 220 -7.18 12.70 5.82
CA GLY A 220 -7.94 12.34 4.62
C GLY A 220 -9.43 12.15 4.93
N VAL A 221 -10.30 12.67 4.05
CA VAL A 221 -11.76 12.70 4.24
C VAL A 221 -12.49 11.98 3.10
N ASN A 222 -13.47 11.11 3.42
CA ASN A 222 -14.20 10.33 2.44
C ASN A 222 -15.70 10.21 2.72
N LEU A 223 -16.44 11.26 2.52
CA LEU A 223 -17.91 11.28 2.67
C LEU A 223 -18.63 11.06 1.32
N ILE A 224 -19.62 10.17 1.30
CA ILE A 224 -20.58 10.06 0.17
C ILE A 224 -21.84 10.86 0.49
N GLU A 225 -21.95 12.03 -0.12
CA GLU A 225 -23.02 12.99 0.08
C GLU A 225 -24.31 12.62 -0.67
N GLY A 226 -25.03 11.58 -0.32
CA GLY A 226 -26.38 11.31 -0.85
C GLY A 226 -26.48 11.25 -2.39
N ARG A 227 -25.37 11.03 -3.09
CA ARG A 227 -25.22 10.89 -4.54
C ARG A 227 -24.56 9.56 -4.87
N TYR A 228 -24.69 9.10 -6.10
CA TYR A 228 -23.91 7.96 -6.54
C TYR A 228 -22.43 8.38 -6.69
N PRO A 229 -21.48 7.74 -6.01
CA PRO A 229 -20.07 8.17 -6.00
C PRO A 229 -19.42 8.12 -7.40
N ASN A 230 -19.90 7.26 -8.30
CA ASN A 230 -19.44 7.17 -9.70
C ASN A 230 -20.15 8.17 -10.63
N GLN A 231 -20.84 9.17 -10.10
CA GLN A 231 -21.46 10.21 -10.90
C GLN A 231 -20.46 11.32 -11.20
N PHE A 232 -20.23 11.60 -12.49
CA PHE A 232 -19.45 12.77 -12.90
C PHE A 232 -20.15 14.07 -12.49
N ILE A 233 -19.41 14.91 -11.82
CA ILE A 233 -19.83 16.26 -11.42
C ILE A 233 -18.71 17.24 -11.74
N ASP A 234 -19.02 18.55 -11.73
CA ASP A 234 -17.96 19.55 -11.82
C ASP A 234 -17.04 19.46 -10.59
N ILE A 235 -15.72 19.42 -10.83
CA ILE A 235 -14.71 19.38 -9.76
C ILE A 235 -14.79 20.67 -8.95
N LYS A 236 -14.93 20.55 -7.63
CA LYS A 236 -14.90 21.70 -6.73
C LYS A 236 -13.46 22.08 -6.42
N LEU A 237 -13.10 23.32 -6.72
CA LEU A 237 -11.75 23.88 -6.53
C LEU A 237 -11.75 25.11 -5.61
N ASP A 238 -12.81 25.33 -4.85
CA ASP A 238 -13.01 26.52 -4.01
C ASP A 238 -13.02 26.21 -2.51
N GLY A 239 -12.73 24.98 -2.13
CA GLY A 239 -12.69 24.53 -0.74
C GLY A 239 -14.07 24.31 -0.10
N THR A 240 -15.17 24.39 -0.87
CA THR A 240 -16.54 24.18 -0.37
C THR A 240 -16.98 22.70 -0.42
N GLY A 241 -16.15 21.79 -0.93
CA GLY A 241 -16.39 20.36 -0.92
C GLY A 241 -16.42 19.80 0.50
N LEU A 242 -17.38 18.90 0.81
CA LEU A 242 -17.43 18.21 2.11
C LEU A 242 -16.40 17.08 2.24
N ASN A 243 -15.81 16.65 1.13
CA ASN A 243 -14.72 15.66 1.07
C ASN A 243 -13.34 16.32 0.88
N ARG A 244 -13.22 17.58 1.23
CA ARG A 244 -11.92 18.24 1.26
C ARG A 244 -11.12 17.68 2.42
N ASP A 245 -9.89 17.30 2.15
CA ASP A 245 -8.95 16.86 3.18
C ASP A 245 -8.59 18.04 4.12
N ASN A 246 -8.22 17.72 5.35
CA ASN A 246 -7.93 18.71 6.38
C ASN A 246 -6.45 18.71 6.75
N LEU A 247 -5.90 19.93 6.93
CA LEU A 247 -4.56 20.19 7.46
C LEU A 247 -4.65 21.01 8.71
N PHE A 248 -4.08 20.51 9.79
CA PHE A 248 -4.05 21.17 11.09
C PHE A 248 -2.63 21.54 11.45
N GLN A 249 -2.36 22.83 11.58
CA GLN A 249 -1.06 23.35 12.00
C GLN A 249 -0.88 23.18 13.50
N ASN A 250 0.26 22.65 13.89
CA ASN A 250 0.70 22.56 15.28
C ASN A 250 1.04 23.95 15.83
N ASN A 251 0.52 24.30 17.00
CA ASN A 251 0.87 25.52 17.68
C ASN A 251 1.13 25.17 19.15
N TRP A 252 2.39 25.13 19.55
CA TRP A 252 2.77 24.83 20.92
C TRP A 252 2.27 25.92 21.90
N ASP A 253 1.50 25.56 22.95
CA ASP A 253 1.05 26.44 23.98
C ASP A 253 1.84 26.23 25.28
N GLU A 254 2.72 27.16 25.61
CA GLU A 254 3.56 27.16 26.82
C GLU A 254 2.77 27.09 28.14
N ASN A 255 1.54 27.58 28.18
CA ASN A 255 0.73 27.55 29.40
C ASN A 255 0.05 26.19 29.60
N LEU A 256 -0.27 25.50 28.52
CA LEU A 256 -0.87 24.18 28.55
C LEU A 256 0.22 23.07 28.61
N GLY A 257 1.41 23.34 28.10
CA GLY A 257 2.52 22.38 28.00
C GLY A 257 2.29 21.30 26.96
N HIS A 258 1.49 21.61 25.93
CA HIS A 258 1.21 20.73 24.80
C HIS A 258 0.78 21.54 23.57
N PRO A 259 0.83 20.95 22.35
CA PRO A 259 0.34 21.64 21.16
C PRO A 259 -1.18 21.82 21.15
N VAL A 260 -1.63 22.88 20.46
CA VAL A 260 -3.04 23.10 20.09
C VAL A 260 -3.10 23.28 18.58
N PHE A 261 -3.73 22.36 17.92
CA PHE A 261 -3.80 22.34 16.47
C PHE A 261 -4.90 23.26 15.93
N LYS A 262 -4.62 23.91 14.81
CA LYS A 262 -5.54 24.82 14.13
C LYS A 262 -5.75 24.40 12.69
N ASP A 263 -6.99 24.23 12.25
CA ASP A 263 -7.32 23.99 10.83
C ASP A 263 -6.83 25.17 9.97
N VAL A 264 -5.93 24.85 9.04
CA VAL A 264 -5.34 25.77 8.06
C VAL A 264 -5.55 25.31 6.63
N SER A 265 -6.43 24.33 6.41
CA SER A 265 -6.63 23.66 5.11
C SER A 265 -6.91 24.61 3.97
N LEU A 266 -7.79 25.62 4.18
CA LEU A 266 -8.13 26.60 3.15
C LEU A 266 -6.96 27.57 2.89
N GLU A 267 -6.31 28.03 3.94
CA GLU A 267 -5.14 28.89 3.89
C GLU A 267 -3.96 28.19 3.18
N ALA A 268 -3.80 26.89 3.44
CA ALA A 268 -2.79 26.04 2.82
C ALA A 268 -3.11 25.66 1.37
N GLY A 269 -4.30 26.00 0.85
CA GLY A 269 -4.66 25.73 -0.54
C GLY A 269 -5.14 24.33 -0.84
N LEU A 270 -5.56 23.54 0.15
CA LEU A 270 -6.22 22.25 -0.02
C LEU A 270 -7.69 22.47 -0.40
N LEU A 271 -7.95 22.83 -1.66
CA LEU A 271 -9.26 23.31 -2.10
C LEU A 271 -10.08 22.27 -2.86
N GLN A 272 -9.44 21.24 -3.39
CA GLN A 272 -10.08 20.20 -4.17
C GLN A 272 -10.61 19.10 -3.26
N ASP A 273 -11.84 18.63 -3.51
CA ASP A 273 -12.42 17.47 -2.84
C ASP A 273 -12.09 16.15 -3.56
N GLY A 274 -12.14 15.04 -2.82
CA GLY A 274 -11.92 13.69 -3.29
C GLY A 274 -12.64 12.66 -2.40
N TYR A 275 -12.30 11.38 -2.54
CA TYR A 275 -12.71 10.30 -1.65
C TYR A 275 -11.44 9.64 -1.09
N SER A 276 -10.77 10.34 -0.19
CA SER A 276 -9.44 9.99 0.31
C SER A 276 -9.42 8.66 1.06
N HIS A 277 -8.62 7.70 0.60
CA HIS A 277 -8.43 6.41 1.24
C HIS A 277 -7.06 6.24 1.87
N SER A 278 -6.00 6.68 1.20
CA SER A 278 -4.66 6.71 1.77
C SER A 278 -3.90 7.95 1.33
N THR A 279 -2.88 8.27 2.09
CA THR A 279 -2.03 9.44 1.82
C THR A 279 -0.56 9.05 1.98
N LEU A 280 0.29 9.64 1.14
CA LEU A 280 1.74 9.55 1.27
C LEU A 280 2.30 10.95 1.45
N ILE A 281 3.14 11.11 2.45
CA ILE A 281 3.88 12.34 2.70
C ILE A 281 5.35 12.08 2.33
N HIS A 282 5.82 12.79 1.32
CA HIS A 282 7.21 12.67 0.89
C HIS A 282 7.66 13.89 0.07
N ASP A 283 8.95 14.20 0.08
CA ASP A 283 9.57 15.21 -0.79
C ASP A 283 9.82 14.59 -2.18
N PHE A 284 8.77 14.57 -3.03
CA PHE A 284 8.81 13.87 -4.33
C PHE A 284 9.69 14.57 -5.38
N ASN A 285 9.92 15.86 -5.25
CA ASN A 285 10.74 16.64 -6.15
C ASN A 285 12.15 16.92 -5.61
N GLU A 286 12.50 16.44 -4.42
CA GLU A 286 13.77 16.59 -3.72
C GLU A 286 14.18 18.05 -3.45
N ASP A 287 13.21 18.96 -3.27
CA ASP A 287 13.48 20.38 -3.00
C ASP A 287 13.66 20.71 -1.50
N GLY A 288 13.34 19.76 -0.63
CA GLY A 288 13.49 19.88 0.82
C GLY A 288 12.22 20.15 1.58
N TRP A 289 11.08 20.18 0.91
CA TRP A 289 9.76 20.35 1.48
C TRP A 289 8.91 19.12 1.21
N GLN A 290 8.13 18.72 2.19
CA GLN A 290 7.29 17.53 2.03
C GLN A 290 6.03 17.86 1.23
N ASP A 291 5.74 17.03 0.24
CA ASP A 291 4.55 17.05 -0.60
C ASP A 291 3.52 16.04 -0.08
N ILE A 292 2.28 16.15 -0.56
CA ILE A 292 1.17 15.27 -0.17
C ILE A 292 0.61 14.58 -1.41
N TYR A 293 0.67 13.24 -1.47
CA TYR A 293 -0.11 12.45 -2.43
C TYR A 293 -1.34 11.87 -1.74
N VAL A 294 -2.50 11.98 -2.39
CA VAL A 294 -3.79 11.46 -1.90
C VAL A 294 -4.34 10.48 -2.92
N ALA A 295 -4.51 9.23 -2.50
CA ALA A 295 -5.18 8.19 -3.26
C ALA A 295 -6.69 8.30 -3.05
N ASN A 296 -7.43 8.54 -4.13
CA ASN A 296 -8.87 8.75 -4.09
C ASN A 296 -9.65 7.62 -4.75
N ASP A 297 -10.75 7.21 -4.12
CA ASP A 297 -11.69 6.26 -4.68
C ASP A 297 -12.71 6.92 -5.62
N TYR A 298 -13.46 6.12 -6.36
CA TYR A 298 -14.55 6.49 -7.25
C TYR A 298 -14.16 7.54 -8.32
N GLN A 299 -15.16 8.33 -8.76
CA GLN A 299 -14.96 9.41 -9.74
C GLN A 299 -14.39 10.65 -9.04
N SER A 300 -13.13 10.54 -8.62
CA SER A 300 -12.27 11.66 -8.23
C SER A 300 -10.83 11.34 -8.64
N ASP A 301 -10.09 12.37 -9.05
CA ASP A 301 -8.68 12.19 -9.39
C ASP A 301 -7.85 11.96 -8.13
N ASP A 302 -6.78 11.16 -8.21
CA ASP A 302 -5.73 11.23 -7.21
C ASP A 302 -5.12 12.63 -7.22
N LEU A 303 -4.69 13.11 -6.07
CA LEU A 303 -4.11 14.43 -5.92
C LEU A 303 -2.62 14.31 -5.57
N ILE A 304 -1.81 15.24 -6.07
CA ILE A 304 -0.47 15.47 -5.55
C ILE A 304 -0.29 16.96 -5.34
N PHE A 305 -0.28 17.34 -4.08
CA PHE A 305 -0.08 18.70 -3.64
C PHE A 305 1.42 18.94 -3.45
N ILE A 306 2.02 19.68 -4.38
CA ILE A 306 3.41 20.11 -4.27
C ILE A 306 3.50 21.32 -3.35
N ASN A 307 4.39 21.25 -2.38
CA ASN A 307 4.62 22.32 -1.41
C ASN A 307 5.27 23.54 -2.09
N ASN A 308 4.66 24.72 -1.93
CA ASN A 308 5.14 25.97 -2.52
C ASN A 308 6.24 26.67 -1.69
N GLN A 309 6.67 26.07 -0.56
CA GLN A 309 7.69 26.60 0.36
C GLN A 309 7.29 27.90 1.08
N ASP A 310 6.00 28.18 1.17
CA ASP A 310 5.44 29.36 1.82
C ASP A 310 4.24 29.04 2.72
N GLY A 311 4.10 27.75 3.12
CA GLY A 311 2.98 27.24 3.91
C GLY A 311 1.74 26.92 3.07
N THR A 312 1.85 26.93 1.74
CA THR A 312 0.76 26.57 0.83
C THR A 312 1.13 25.44 -0.11
N PHE A 313 0.12 24.81 -0.71
CA PHE A 313 0.25 23.72 -1.64
C PHE A 313 -0.45 24.01 -2.98
N THR A 314 0.02 23.36 -4.04
CA THR A 314 -0.64 23.41 -5.36
C THR A 314 -0.80 21.99 -5.90
N ASN A 315 -2.03 21.57 -6.22
CA ASN A 315 -2.26 20.31 -6.91
C ASN A 315 -1.67 20.34 -8.32
N GLN A 316 -0.73 19.42 -8.59
CA GLN A 316 -0.02 19.30 -9.87
C GLN A 316 -0.27 17.93 -10.53
N ALA A 317 -1.21 17.12 -10.06
CA ALA A 317 -1.45 15.76 -10.49
C ALA A 317 -1.57 15.61 -12.02
N GLY A 318 -2.39 16.42 -12.67
CA GLY A 318 -2.58 16.38 -14.13
C GLY A 318 -1.35 16.79 -14.97
N LYS A 319 -0.30 17.39 -14.34
CA LYS A 319 0.97 17.69 -15.02
C LYS A 319 2.03 16.62 -14.79
N ILE A 320 1.96 15.95 -13.64
CA ILE A 320 2.94 14.96 -13.20
C ILE A 320 2.59 13.59 -13.76
N PHE A 321 1.33 13.15 -13.60
CA PHE A 321 0.89 11.81 -14.00
C PHE A 321 0.22 11.81 -15.38
N LYS A 322 0.30 10.69 -16.07
CA LYS A 322 -0.37 10.46 -17.35
C LYS A 322 -1.74 9.83 -17.19
N HIS A 323 -1.93 9.11 -16.10
CA HIS A 323 -3.17 8.50 -15.67
C HIS A 323 -3.06 8.07 -14.20
N PHE A 324 -4.19 7.74 -13.60
CA PHE A 324 -4.33 7.29 -12.21
C PHE A 324 -5.03 5.94 -12.14
N SER A 325 -5.06 5.34 -10.96
CA SER A 325 -6.04 4.32 -10.60
C SER A 325 -7.45 4.93 -10.58
N LEU A 326 -8.49 4.14 -10.86
CA LEU A 326 -9.88 4.63 -10.84
C LEU A 326 -10.44 4.62 -9.43
N SER A 327 -10.13 3.56 -8.67
CA SER A 327 -10.57 3.37 -7.28
C SER A 327 -9.34 3.08 -6.43
N ALA A 328 -8.53 4.13 -6.23
CA ALA A 328 -7.31 4.01 -5.46
C ALA A 328 -7.59 3.76 -3.98
N MET A 329 -6.92 2.79 -3.39
CA MET A 329 -7.08 2.37 -1.99
C MET A 329 -5.83 2.70 -1.17
N GLY A 330 -4.99 1.72 -0.89
CA GLY A 330 -3.74 1.91 -0.15
C GLY A 330 -2.58 2.33 -1.03
N SER A 331 -1.59 2.93 -0.43
CA SER A 331 -0.37 3.32 -1.12
C SER A 331 0.86 3.21 -0.21
N ASP A 332 2.04 2.99 -0.81
CA ASP A 332 3.31 3.03 -0.09
C ASP A 332 4.43 3.53 -0.99
N VAL A 333 5.49 4.08 -0.38
CA VAL A 333 6.64 4.69 -1.06
C VAL A 333 7.95 4.00 -0.66
N ALA A 334 8.79 3.74 -1.67
CA ALA A 334 10.08 3.06 -1.50
C ALA A 334 11.03 3.40 -2.64
N ASP A 335 12.33 3.15 -2.44
CA ASP A 335 13.35 3.09 -3.50
C ASP A 335 13.43 1.63 -3.99
N ILE A 336 12.60 1.27 -4.99
CA ILE A 336 12.46 -0.13 -5.43
C ILE A 336 13.59 -0.60 -6.34
N ASN A 337 14.32 0.33 -6.94
CA ASN A 337 15.41 0.03 -7.89
C ASN A 337 16.79 0.40 -7.34
N ASN A 338 16.86 0.81 -6.07
CA ASN A 338 18.08 1.23 -5.38
C ASN A 338 18.84 2.36 -6.12
N ASP A 339 18.11 3.28 -6.80
CA ASP A 339 18.67 4.47 -7.44
C ASP A 339 18.61 5.72 -6.56
N GLY A 340 17.94 5.62 -5.41
CA GLY A 340 17.78 6.65 -4.38
C GLY A 340 16.55 7.54 -4.58
N GLY A 341 15.79 7.39 -5.68
CA GLY A 341 14.52 8.06 -5.90
C GLY A 341 13.39 7.45 -5.07
N ALA A 342 12.36 8.22 -4.80
CA ALA A 342 11.16 7.73 -4.13
C ALA A 342 10.12 7.29 -5.17
N ASP A 343 9.99 5.98 -5.34
CA ASP A 343 8.95 5.35 -6.15
C ASP A 343 7.74 5.08 -5.27
N PHE A 344 6.54 5.00 -5.85
CA PHE A 344 5.37 4.64 -5.06
C PHE A 344 4.38 3.74 -5.79
N PHE A 345 3.67 2.95 -5.03
CA PHE A 345 2.65 2.01 -5.50
C PHE A 345 1.28 2.37 -4.93
N THR A 346 0.24 2.26 -5.75
CA THR A 346 -1.15 2.46 -5.34
C THR A 346 -1.97 1.26 -5.74
N THR A 347 -2.74 0.73 -4.79
CA THR A 347 -3.62 -0.43 -5.00
C THR A 347 -4.95 -0.04 -5.63
N GLU A 348 -5.59 -1.04 -6.25
CA GLU A 348 -6.86 -0.92 -6.97
C GLU A 348 -7.61 -2.26 -6.96
N MET A 349 -8.74 -2.38 -7.68
CA MET A 349 -9.64 -3.54 -7.63
C MET A 349 -9.49 -4.51 -8.80
N GLN A 350 -8.51 -4.37 -9.69
CA GLN A 350 -8.37 -5.22 -10.88
C GLN A 350 -8.15 -6.68 -10.50
N PRO A 351 -9.06 -7.61 -10.83
CA PRO A 351 -8.90 -9.02 -10.49
C PRO A 351 -7.68 -9.66 -11.15
N TYR A 352 -6.95 -10.46 -10.38
CA TYR A 352 -5.81 -11.25 -10.87
C TYR A 352 -6.25 -12.47 -11.69
N TYR A 353 -7.25 -13.22 -11.19
CA TYR A 353 -7.68 -14.48 -11.80
C TYR A 353 -8.64 -14.26 -12.97
N ASN A 354 -8.40 -14.99 -14.10
CA ASN A 354 -9.17 -14.82 -15.33
C ASN A 354 -10.69 -15.00 -15.18
N LYS A 355 -11.15 -15.95 -14.34
CA LYS A 355 -12.59 -16.11 -14.05
C LYS A 355 -13.16 -14.84 -13.43
N ARG A 356 -12.48 -14.33 -12.42
CA ARG A 356 -12.87 -13.14 -11.68
C ARG A 356 -12.87 -11.91 -12.60
N LYS A 357 -11.84 -11.73 -13.46
CA LYS A 357 -11.81 -10.67 -14.49
C LYS A 357 -13.02 -10.68 -15.42
N LYS A 358 -13.55 -11.85 -15.76
CA LYS A 358 -14.72 -11.98 -16.66
C LYS A 358 -16.04 -11.66 -15.96
N LEU A 359 -16.11 -11.82 -14.65
CA LEU A 359 -17.25 -11.45 -13.82
C LEU A 359 -17.19 -10.00 -13.35
N PHE A 360 -16.00 -9.44 -13.26
CA PHE A 360 -15.79 -8.07 -12.80
C PHE A 360 -16.39 -7.04 -13.76
N GLN A 361 -17.24 -6.18 -13.24
CA GLN A 361 -17.81 -5.06 -13.96
C GLN A 361 -16.90 -3.84 -13.80
N GLY A 362 -15.79 -3.86 -14.53
CA GLY A 362 -14.91 -2.70 -14.59
C GLY A 362 -15.64 -1.49 -15.21
N GLU A 363 -15.36 -0.32 -14.73
CA GLU A 363 -16.05 0.91 -15.12
C GLU A 363 -15.52 1.53 -16.41
N SER A 364 -14.46 0.97 -16.99
CA SER A 364 -13.88 1.47 -18.24
C SER A 364 -14.86 1.27 -19.41
N SER A 365 -15.41 2.34 -19.91
CA SER A 365 -16.29 2.35 -21.08
C SER A 365 -16.07 3.61 -21.92
N TYR A 366 -16.52 3.57 -23.18
CA TYR A 366 -16.46 4.75 -24.04
C TYR A 366 -17.26 5.93 -23.45
N GLN A 367 -18.38 5.65 -22.79
CA GLN A 367 -19.18 6.67 -22.12
C GLN A 367 -18.39 7.33 -20.98
N MET A 368 -17.68 6.54 -20.19
CA MET A 368 -16.83 7.05 -19.12
C MET A 368 -15.72 7.95 -19.68
N GLN A 369 -15.05 7.54 -20.76
CA GLN A 369 -14.02 8.37 -21.39
C GLN A 369 -14.56 9.73 -21.85
N ILE A 370 -15.73 9.77 -22.50
CA ILE A 370 -16.35 11.05 -22.92
C ILE A 370 -16.68 11.93 -21.72
N LEU A 371 -17.18 11.33 -20.62
CA LEU A 371 -17.51 12.07 -19.42
C LEU A 371 -16.24 12.59 -18.73
N THR A 372 -15.17 11.78 -18.65
CA THR A 372 -13.85 12.20 -18.15
C THR A 372 -13.37 13.47 -18.88
N GLU A 373 -13.38 13.46 -20.22
CA GLU A 373 -12.97 14.61 -21.03
C GLU A 373 -13.93 15.81 -20.86
N ARG A 374 -15.22 15.57 -20.78
CA ARG A 374 -16.24 16.63 -20.66
C ARG A 374 -16.17 17.36 -19.32
N TYR A 375 -15.89 16.66 -18.23
CA TYR A 375 -15.82 17.20 -16.87
C TYR A 375 -14.39 17.56 -16.45
N ASN A 376 -13.40 17.42 -17.36
CA ASN A 376 -11.97 17.73 -17.16
C ASN A 376 -11.31 16.90 -16.04
N TYR A 377 -11.75 15.65 -15.85
CA TYR A 377 -11.03 14.69 -15.04
C TYR A 377 -9.80 14.16 -15.78
N ASN A 378 -8.81 13.69 -15.05
CA ASN A 378 -7.69 12.96 -15.62
C ASN A 378 -8.11 11.55 -16.06
N TYR A 379 -7.28 10.88 -16.89
CA TYR A 379 -7.57 9.51 -17.27
C TYR A 379 -7.31 8.55 -16.12
N GLN A 380 -8.28 7.72 -15.80
CA GLN A 380 -8.26 6.74 -14.71
C GLN A 380 -8.50 5.34 -15.27
N TYR A 381 -7.76 4.35 -14.74
CA TYR A 381 -7.88 2.96 -15.16
C TYR A 381 -7.95 2.03 -13.96
N THR A 382 -8.83 1.03 -14.03
CA THR A 382 -8.99 0.00 -12.99
C THR A 382 -7.78 -0.92 -12.99
N ARG A 383 -6.71 -0.51 -12.35
CA ARG A 383 -5.49 -1.30 -12.11
C ARG A 383 -4.58 -0.62 -11.09
N ASN A 384 -3.80 -1.42 -10.38
CA ASN A 384 -2.72 -0.89 -9.55
C ASN A 384 -1.74 -0.08 -10.41
N THR A 385 -1.18 0.97 -9.84
CA THR A 385 -0.13 1.77 -10.47
C THR A 385 1.17 1.68 -9.69
N LEU A 386 2.30 1.58 -10.39
CA LEU A 386 3.64 1.69 -9.84
C LEU A 386 4.35 2.85 -10.52
N GLN A 387 4.51 3.95 -9.80
CA GLN A 387 5.11 5.18 -10.29
C GLN A 387 6.60 5.18 -9.99
N LEU A 388 7.42 4.97 -11.04
CA LEU A 388 8.87 5.00 -10.94
C LEU A 388 9.38 6.44 -11.09
N ASN A 389 10.10 6.93 -10.09
CA ASN A 389 10.68 8.28 -10.08
C ASN A 389 11.84 8.37 -11.08
N GLN A 390 11.80 9.37 -11.95
CA GLN A 390 12.82 9.65 -12.96
C GLN A 390 13.60 10.96 -12.64
N GLY A 391 13.51 11.43 -11.39
CA GLY A 391 14.07 12.70 -10.95
C GLY A 391 13.15 13.90 -11.21
N THR A 392 13.69 15.09 -11.05
CA THR A 392 12.95 16.35 -11.13
C THR A 392 13.19 17.07 -12.44
N ASN A 393 12.14 17.57 -13.07
CA ASN A 393 12.22 18.38 -14.27
C ASN A 393 12.89 19.73 -13.95
N PRO A 394 14.08 20.03 -14.51
CA PRO A 394 14.83 21.23 -14.15
C PRO A 394 14.17 22.54 -14.60
N SER A 395 13.17 22.47 -15.50
CA SER A 395 12.47 23.66 -16.02
C SER A 395 11.25 24.01 -15.17
N THR A 396 10.61 23.02 -14.54
CA THR A 396 9.35 23.21 -13.81
C THR A 396 9.49 22.97 -12.31
N GLY A 397 10.56 22.28 -11.85
CA GLY A 397 10.72 21.85 -10.47
C GLY A 397 9.78 20.69 -10.07
N LEU A 398 9.00 20.13 -11.02
CA LEU A 398 8.07 19.03 -10.73
C LEU A 398 8.76 17.68 -10.88
N PRO A 399 8.38 16.66 -10.10
CA PRO A 399 8.89 15.31 -10.26
C PRO A 399 8.41 14.69 -11.57
N ILE A 400 9.19 13.79 -12.13
CA ILE A 400 8.86 13.05 -13.34
C ILE A 400 8.65 11.58 -12.94
N PHE A 401 7.47 11.03 -13.23
CA PHE A 401 7.16 9.64 -12.99
C PHE A 401 6.91 8.88 -14.30
N SER A 402 7.28 7.60 -14.29
CA SER A 402 6.91 6.62 -15.30
C SER A 402 6.07 5.53 -14.65
N GLU A 403 4.82 5.35 -15.09
CA GLU A 403 4.00 4.24 -14.62
C GLU A 403 4.50 2.92 -15.24
N VAL A 404 4.97 2.00 -14.40
CA VAL A 404 5.61 0.75 -14.81
C VAL A 404 4.92 -0.51 -14.27
N GLY A 405 3.74 -0.41 -13.65
CA GLY A 405 3.04 -1.53 -13.00
C GLY A 405 2.81 -2.73 -13.89
N MET A 406 2.48 -2.51 -15.18
CA MET A 406 2.33 -3.62 -16.15
C MET A 406 3.68 -4.26 -16.50
N TYR A 407 4.76 -3.49 -16.63
CA TYR A 407 6.10 -4.01 -16.84
C TYR A 407 6.58 -4.80 -15.62
N ALA A 408 6.33 -4.27 -14.45
CA ALA A 408 6.68 -4.87 -13.16
C ALA A 408 5.84 -6.11 -12.81
N GLN A 409 4.72 -6.35 -13.51
CA GLN A 409 3.77 -7.47 -13.30
C GLN A 409 3.02 -7.39 -11.96
N VAL A 410 2.76 -6.18 -11.47
CA VAL A 410 2.04 -5.93 -10.22
C VAL A 410 0.71 -5.17 -10.41
N GLN A 411 0.28 -4.97 -11.66
CA GLN A 411 -0.87 -4.15 -12.03
C GLN A 411 -2.22 -4.71 -11.58
N GLU A 412 -2.30 -5.94 -11.08
CA GLU A 412 -3.54 -6.60 -10.76
C GLU A 412 -3.36 -7.58 -9.59
N THR A 413 -4.15 -7.40 -8.54
CA THR A 413 -4.06 -8.18 -7.29
C THR A 413 -5.42 -8.50 -6.68
N ASP A 414 -6.53 -8.24 -7.40
CA ASP A 414 -7.92 -8.31 -6.96
C ASP A 414 -8.33 -7.08 -6.12
N TRP A 415 -9.33 -7.17 -5.25
CA TRP A 415 -9.79 -6.05 -4.44
C TRP A 415 -8.78 -5.79 -3.32
N SER A 416 -7.88 -4.86 -3.59
CA SER A 416 -6.67 -4.67 -2.81
C SER A 416 -6.72 -3.43 -1.93
N TRP A 417 -6.18 -3.55 -0.71
CA TRP A 417 -6.17 -2.52 0.31
C TRP A 417 -4.73 -2.07 0.63
N ALA A 418 -4.17 -2.53 1.75
CA ALA A 418 -2.81 -2.14 2.11
C ALA A 418 -1.77 -2.60 1.07
N ALA A 419 -0.84 -1.71 0.76
CA ALA A 419 0.41 -2.01 0.07
C ALA A 419 1.58 -1.70 1.01
N LEU A 420 2.55 -2.61 1.13
CA LEU A 420 3.70 -2.41 2.01
C LEU A 420 4.99 -2.85 1.32
N PHE A 421 5.90 -1.92 1.17
CA PHE A 421 7.26 -2.20 0.73
C PHE A 421 8.18 -2.46 1.93
N ALA A 422 8.83 -3.63 1.94
CA ALA A 422 9.91 -3.96 2.87
C ALA A 422 10.80 -5.06 2.28
N ASP A 423 11.98 -5.24 2.83
CA ASP A 423 12.89 -6.32 2.47
C ASP A 423 12.57 -7.54 3.35
N TYR A 424 11.66 -8.39 2.86
CA TYR A 424 11.12 -9.52 3.63
C TYR A 424 12.03 -10.76 3.62
N ASP A 425 13.09 -10.79 2.80
CA ASP A 425 14.02 -11.93 2.73
C ASP A 425 15.50 -11.57 2.93
N ASN A 426 15.77 -10.35 3.39
CA ASN A 426 17.11 -9.83 3.70
C ASN A 426 18.07 -9.85 2.49
N ASP A 427 17.55 -9.69 1.25
CA ASP A 427 18.37 -9.68 0.04
C ASP A 427 18.81 -8.27 -0.41
N GLY A 428 18.29 -7.21 0.21
CA GLY A 428 18.61 -5.80 -0.05
C GLY A 428 17.68 -5.09 -1.03
N TRP A 429 16.69 -5.79 -1.59
CA TRP A 429 15.65 -5.23 -2.43
C TRP A 429 14.34 -5.11 -1.65
N GLN A 430 13.56 -4.08 -1.94
CA GLN A 430 12.25 -3.94 -1.32
C GLN A 430 11.21 -4.75 -2.08
N ASP A 431 10.63 -5.74 -1.41
CA ASP A 431 9.53 -6.57 -1.86
C ASP A 431 8.20 -5.84 -1.64
N LEU A 432 7.13 -6.33 -2.24
CA LEU A 432 5.79 -5.72 -2.15
C LEU A 432 4.77 -6.71 -1.59
N TYR A 433 4.22 -6.41 -0.41
CA TYR A 433 3.04 -7.09 0.13
C TYR A 433 1.77 -6.32 -0.25
N VAL A 434 0.70 -7.04 -0.62
CA VAL A 434 -0.62 -6.46 -0.96
C VAL A 434 -1.73 -7.24 -0.25
N ALA A 435 -2.49 -6.53 0.58
CA ALA A 435 -3.65 -7.05 1.29
C ALA A 435 -4.89 -7.07 0.39
N ASN A 436 -5.72 -8.11 0.50
CA ASN A 436 -6.88 -8.33 -0.35
C ASN A 436 -8.11 -8.80 0.40
N GLY A 437 -9.26 -8.59 -0.23
CA GLY A 437 -10.53 -9.18 0.11
C GLY A 437 -11.65 -8.17 0.28
N PHE A 438 -12.87 -8.59 -0.07
CA PHE A 438 -14.06 -7.76 0.09
C PHE A 438 -15.29 -8.66 0.37
N PRO A 439 -16.01 -8.46 1.47
CA PRO A 439 -17.09 -9.36 1.89
C PRO A 439 -18.28 -9.43 0.92
N ARG A 440 -18.52 -8.37 0.13
CA ARG A 440 -19.68 -8.27 -0.77
C ARG A 440 -19.29 -7.70 -2.12
N ASP A 441 -19.06 -8.55 -3.12
CA ASP A 441 -18.65 -8.12 -4.46
C ASP A 441 -19.79 -7.45 -5.24
N VAL A 442 -19.98 -6.16 -5.01
CA VAL A 442 -20.96 -5.35 -5.75
C VAL A 442 -20.58 -5.14 -7.22
N THR A 443 -19.36 -5.50 -7.62
CA THR A 443 -18.88 -5.40 -9.01
C THR A 443 -19.11 -6.66 -9.83
N ASP A 444 -19.67 -7.73 -9.24
CA ASP A 444 -19.97 -8.96 -9.94
C ASP A 444 -21.12 -8.74 -10.97
N ARG A 445 -20.86 -9.09 -12.23
CA ARG A 445 -21.82 -8.88 -13.33
C ARG A 445 -23.09 -9.68 -13.18
N ASP A 446 -23.00 -10.93 -12.73
CA ASP A 446 -24.15 -11.79 -12.55
C ASP A 446 -25.04 -11.25 -11.42
N PHE A 447 -24.41 -10.69 -10.36
CA PHE A 447 -25.14 -9.97 -9.33
C PHE A 447 -25.75 -8.67 -9.86
N GLY A 448 -25.01 -7.89 -10.66
CA GLY A 448 -25.51 -6.67 -11.29
C GLY A 448 -26.78 -6.91 -12.13
N ASP A 449 -26.79 -7.95 -12.95
CA ASP A 449 -27.95 -8.37 -13.74
C ASP A 449 -29.11 -8.84 -12.83
N PHE A 450 -28.82 -9.62 -11.79
CA PHE A 450 -29.81 -10.02 -10.79
C PHE A 450 -30.40 -8.81 -10.07
N ARG A 451 -29.57 -7.88 -9.59
CA ARG A 451 -30.00 -6.64 -8.92
C ARG A 451 -30.93 -5.81 -9.81
N ALA A 452 -30.56 -5.62 -11.08
CA ALA A 452 -31.36 -4.88 -12.04
C ALA A 452 -32.78 -5.48 -12.22
N PHE A 453 -32.93 -6.80 -12.17
CA PHE A 453 -34.19 -7.50 -12.25
C PHE A 453 -34.97 -7.56 -10.92
N ALA A 454 -34.27 -7.87 -9.83
CA ALA A 454 -34.86 -8.28 -8.56
C ALA A 454 -35.12 -7.13 -7.57
N SER A 455 -34.51 -5.95 -7.75
CA SER A 455 -34.50 -4.84 -6.76
C SER A 455 -35.91 -4.37 -6.32
N ASN A 456 -36.95 -4.55 -7.15
CA ASN A 456 -38.32 -4.23 -6.80
C ASN A 456 -39.18 -5.46 -6.43
N LEU A 457 -38.59 -6.66 -6.37
CA LEU A 457 -39.29 -7.93 -6.20
C LEU A 457 -38.93 -8.65 -4.90
N VAL A 458 -37.76 -8.36 -4.33
CA VAL A 458 -37.25 -8.99 -3.13
C VAL A 458 -36.95 -7.95 -2.04
N SER A 459 -36.79 -8.38 -0.79
CA SER A 459 -36.34 -7.49 0.29
C SER A 459 -34.88 -7.07 0.12
N VAL A 460 -34.48 -5.96 0.75
CA VAL A 460 -33.05 -5.50 0.77
C VAL A 460 -32.16 -6.61 1.31
N LYS A 461 -32.60 -7.30 2.36
CA LYS A 461 -31.87 -8.43 2.95
C LYS A 461 -31.63 -9.55 1.93
N GLU A 462 -32.68 -10.00 1.24
CA GLU A 462 -32.53 -11.03 0.21
C GLU A 462 -31.62 -10.58 -0.93
N LEU A 463 -31.57 -9.29 -1.19
CA LEU A 463 -30.70 -8.72 -2.23
C LEU A 463 -29.23 -8.75 -1.81
N TYR A 464 -28.86 -8.21 -0.62
CA TYR A 464 -27.46 -8.19 -0.21
C TYR A 464 -26.90 -9.56 0.15
N GLU A 465 -27.72 -10.51 0.63
CA GLU A 465 -27.33 -11.90 0.87
C GLU A 465 -26.97 -12.67 -0.43
N LYS A 466 -27.32 -12.13 -1.59
CA LYS A 466 -26.97 -12.72 -2.91
C LYS A 466 -25.70 -12.13 -3.51
N ILE A 467 -25.12 -11.12 -2.90
CA ILE A 467 -23.85 -10.55 -3.37
C ILE A 467 -22.74 -11.57 -3.11
N PRO A 468 -21.93 -11.95 -4.12
CA PRO A 468 -20.80 -12.86 -3.91
C PRO A 468 -19.73 -12.26 -2.99
N GLU A 469 -18.92 -13.12 -2.39
CA GLU A 469 -17.75 -12.73 -1.60
C GLU A 469 -16.50 -12.73 -2.48
N VAL A 470 -15.57 -11.80 -2.23
CA VAL A 470 -14.21 -11.80 -2.76
C VAL A 470 -13.25 -12.18 -1.64
N LYS A 471 -13.23 -13.45 -1.24
CA LYS A 471 -12.27 -13.96 -0.25
C LYS A 471 -11.01 -14.41 -0.97
N SER A 472 -10.17 -13.43 -1.36
CA SER A 472 -8.91 -13.63 -2.10
C SER A 472 -7.72 -13.74 -1.14
N PRO A 473 -6.66 -14.49 -1.48
CA PRO A 473 -5.42 -14.47 -0.71
C PRO A 473 -4.70 -13.12 -0.87
N ASN A 474 -3.94 -12.75 0.14
CA ASN A 474 -2.98 -11.65 0.05
C ASN A 474 -1.81 -12.03 -0.86
N PHE A 475 -1.19 -11.05 -1.49
CA PHE A 475 -0.02 -11.24 -2.35
C PHE A 475 1.26 -10.82 -1.64
N LEU A 476 2.33 -11.54 -1.92
CA LEU A 476 3.70 -11.09 -1.71
C LEU A 476 4.46 -11.25 -3.01
N PHE A 477 5.09 -10.17 -3.46
CA PHE A 477 5.89 -10.11 -4.66
C PHE A 477 7.34 -9.83 -4.29
N ARG A 478 8.24 -10.74 -4.65
CA ARG A 478 9.67 -10.54 -4.50
C ARG A 478 10.21 -9.67 -5.62
N ASN A 479 10.94 -8.64 -5.27
CA ASN A 479 11.66 -7.77 -6.20
C ASN A 479 12.89 -8.51 -6.77
N LYS A 480 13.06 -8.50 -8.11
CA LYS A 480 14.20 -9.17 -8.76
C LYS A 480 15.36 -8.20 -9.08
N GLY A 481 15.25 -6.95 -8.70
CA GLY A 481 16.27 -5.94 -8.97
C GLY A 481 16.37 -5.47 -10.43
N ASP A 482 15.41 -5.84 -11.28
CA ASP A 482 15.33 -5.47 -12.69
C ASP A 482 14.03 -4.75 -13.07
N LEU A 483 13.37 -4.13 -12.09
CA LEU A 483 12.04 -3.51 -12.13
C LEU A 483 10.91 -4.54 -12.34
N SER A 484 11.16 -5.83 -12.24
CA SER A 484 10.12 -6.85 -12.27
C SER A 484 9.99 -7.56 -10.93
N PHE A 485 8.77 -8.01 -10.64
CA PHE A 485 8.43 -8.69 -9.40
C PHE A 485 7.94 -10.11 -9.69
N GLU A 486 8.13 -11.02 -8.74
CA GLU A 486 7.70 -12.41 -8.82
C GLU A 486 6.71 -12.70 -7.67
N SER A 487 5.50 -13.16 -8.01
CA SER A 487 4.50 -13.53 -7.00
C SER A 487 4.93 -14.81 -6.27
N ILE A 488 5.30 -14.69 -5.01
CA ILE A 488 5.84 -15.78 -4.17
C ILE A 488 4.98 -16.09 -2.94
N GLY A 489 3.92 -15.33 -2.68
CA GLY A 489 3.10 -15.44 -1.46
C GLY A 489 2.62 -16.85 -1.16
N LYS A 490 2.31 -17.65 -2.20
CA LYS A 490 1.92 -19.06 -2.03
C LYS A 490 3.07 -19.92 -1.53
N ASP A 491 4.25 -19.76 -2.09
CA ASP A 491 5.42 -20.59 -1.78
C ASP A 491 5.98 -20.22 -0.40
N TRP A 492 5.75 -18.98 0.02
CA TRP A 492 6.17 -18.45 1.32
C TRP A 492 5.13 -18.62 2.44
N GLY A 493 3.92 -19.13 2.14
CA GLY A 493 2.92 -19.46 3.16
C GLY A 493 1.91 -18.35 3.47
N LEU A 494 1.92 -17.24 2.71
CA LEU A 494 1.05 -16.08 2.94
C LEU A 494 -0.28 -16.14 2.17
N ALA A 495 -0.44 -17.05 1.21
CA ALA A 495 -1.62 -17.11 0.36
C ALA A 495 -2.83 -17.74 1.07
N ILE A 496 -3.28 -17.11 2.15
CA ILE A 496 -4.45 -17.48 2.92
C ILE A 496 -5.60 -16.55 2.56
N PRO A 497 -6.74 -17.07 2.05
CA PRO A 497 -7.89 -16.24 1.74
C PRO A 497 -8.47 -15.55 2.97
N SER A 498 -8.67 -14.24 2.90
CA SER A 498 -9.17 -13.40 4.00
C SER A 498 -9.92 -12.18 3.45
N PHE A 499 -10.44 -11.36 4.35
CA PHE A 499 -10.90 -10.01 4.06
C PHE A 499 -9.97 -9.03 4.78
N THR A 500 -8.73 -8.92 4.29
CA THR A 500 -7.68 -8.11 4.90
C THR A 500 -7.73 -6.67 4.38
N ASN A 501 -7.81 -5.70 5.28
CA ASN A 501 -7.75 -4.27 4.96
C ASN A 501 -6.43 -3.65 5.44
N GLY A 502 -6.30 -3.34 6.73
CA GLY A 502 -5.07 -2.82 7.31
C GLY A 502 -4.00 -3.89 7.46
N ALA A 503 -2.75 -3.49 7.25
CA ALA A 503 -1.59 -4.34 7.48
C ALA A 503 -0.38 -3.52 7.93
N ALA A 504 0.50 -4.14 8.70
CA ALA A 504 1.77 -3.58 9.14
C ALA A 504 2.86 -4.65 9.15
N TYR A 505 4.11 -4.24 9.18
CA TYR A 505 5.25 -5.11 9.44
C TYR A 505 6.07 -4.58 10.61
N ALA A 506 6.72 -5.48 11.31
CA ALA A 506 7.68 -5.19 12.36
C ALA A 506 8.52 -6.44 12.68
N ASP A 507 9.72 -6.24 13.22
CA ASP A 507 10.49 -7.30 13.87
C ASP A 507 10.01 -7.44 15.32
N LEU A 508 8.96 -8.28 15.51
CA LEU A 508 8.23 -8.38 16.78
C LEU A 508 8.95 -9.18 17.87
N ASP A 509 9.97 -9.97 17.52
CA ASP A 509 10.74 -10.75 18.49
C ASP A 509 12.23 -10.38 18.53
N ASN A 510 12.60 -9.32 17.80
CA ASN A 510 13.92 -8.72 17.73
C ASN A 510 15.01 -9.68 17.21
N ASP A 511 14.67 -10.57 16.27
CA ASP A 511 15.63 -11.54 15.72
C ASP A 511 16.25 -11.10 14.39
N GLY A 512 15.69 -10.06 13.73
CA GLY A 512 16.23 -9.40 12.54
C GLY A 512 15.60 -9.81 11.23
N ASP A 513 14.42 -10.42 11.27
CA ASP A 513 13.51 -10.54 10.12
C ASP A 513 12.13 -9.91 10.45
N LEU A 514 11.29 -9.72 9.46
CA LEU A 514 10.07 -8.92 9.60
C LEU A 514 8.82 -9.80 9.61
N GLU A 515 8.03 -9.70 10.69
CA GLU A 515 6.69 -10.25 10.77
C GLU A 515 5.70 -9.41 9.98
N LEU A 516 4.61 -10.05 9.53
CA LEU A 516 3.45 -9.38 8.93
C LEU A 516 2.23 -9.51 9.84
N ILE A 517 1.58 -8.38 10.07
CA ILE A 517 0.38 -8.26 10.92
C ILE A 517 -0.77 -7.75 10.06
N THR A 518 -1.97 -8.32 10.20
CA THR A 518 -3.15 -7.86 9.45
C THR A 518 -4.37 -7.67 10.33
N ASN A 519 -5.17 -6.66 9.99
CA ASN A 519 -6.53 -6.47 10.49
C ASN A 519 -7.51 -7.02 9.45
N ASN A 520 -8.32 -8.01 9.85
CA ASN A 520 -9.22 -8.72 8.97
C ASN A 520 -10.68 -8.48 9.37
N ILE A 521 -11.56 -8.27 8.40
CA ILE A 521 -13.01 -8.29 8.61
C ILE A 521 -13.47 -9.74 8.78
N ASP A 522 -14.26 -10.03 9.83
CA ASP A 522 -14.92 -11.30 10.11
C ASP A 522 -13.98 -12.52 10.26
N ASP A 523 -12.67 -12.31 10.24
CA ASP A 523 -11.64 -13.30 10.55
C ASP A 523 -10.73 -12.74 11.67
N ALA A 524 -10.08 -13.61 12.44
CA ALA A 524 -9.07 -13.16 13.40
C ALA A 524 -7.93 -12.39 12.72
N ALA A 525 -7.34 -11.44 13.42
CA ALA A 525 -6.12 -10.79 12.98
C ALA A 525 -5.05 -11.85 12.70
N PHE A 526 -4.31 -11.72 11.60
CA PHE A 526 -3.21 -12.63 11.28
C PHE A 526 -1.90 -12.07 11.80
N ILE A 527 -1.13 -12.94 12.45
CA ILE A 527 0.28 -12.71 12.79
C ILE A 527 1.07 -13.77 12.04
N PHE A 528 1.83 -13.35 11.05
CA PHE A 528 2.70 -14.23 10.29
C PHE A 528 4.13 -14.07 10.82
N GLU A 529 4.62 -15.12 11.50
CA GLU A 529 6.03 -15.23 11.87
C GLU A 529 6.87 -15.43 10.61
N ASN A 530 7.87 -14.60 10.41
CA ASN A 530 8.94 -14.87 9.48
C ASN A 530 9.86 -15.95 10.09
N THR A 531 10.29 -16.89 9.31
CA THR A 531 11.16 -17.99 9.80
C THR A 531 12.53 -17.97 9.12
N LEU A 532 12.89 -16.83 8.55
CA LEU A 532 14.17 -16.62 7.87
C LEU A 532 15.33 -16.76 8.85
N ILE A 533 15.16 -16.14 10.00
CA ILE A 533 16.10 -16.22 11.12
C ILE A 533 15.47 -17.08 12.21
N GLN A 534 16.14 -18.11 12.66
CA GLN A 534 15.62 -19.03 13.66
C GLN A 534 16.61 -19.18 14.81
N LYS A 535 16.10 -19.14 16.06
CA LYS A 535 16.86 -19.38 17.29
C LYS A 535 18.11 -18.51 17.42
N GLU A 536 18.00 -17.25 17.11
CA GLU A 536 19.09 -16.28 17.18
C GLU A 536 20.31 -16.66 16.30
N THR A 537 20.08 -17.48 15.27
CA THR A 537 21.11 -17.88 14.33
C THR A 537 20.84 -17.28 12.96
N VAL A 538 21.51 -16.19 12.63
CA VAL A 538 21.40 -15.56 11.31
C VAL A 538 22.07 -16.46 10.25
N PRO A 539 21.39 -16.89 9.19
CA PRO A 539 22.01 -17.59 8.08
C PRO A 539 23.10 -16.72 7.44
N ALA A 540 24.19 -17.33 6.97
CA ALA A 540 25.35 -16.61 6.45
C ALA A 540 25.08 -15.75 5.21
N ASP A 541 23.92 -15.91 4.60
CA ASP A 541 23.44 -15.19 3.42
C ASP A 541 22.17 -14.36 3.69
N LYS A 542 21.86 -14.10 4.98
CA LYS A 542 20.67 -13.35 5.42
C LYS A 542 21.00 -12.30 6.47
N ASN A 543 22.20 -11.70 6.36
CA ASN A 543 22.58 -10.61 7.26
C ASN A 543 21.68 -9.39 7.05
N TYR A 544 21.55 -8.58 8.09
CA TYR A 544 20.71 -7.39 8.12
C TYR A 544 21.36 -6.22 8.87
N LEU A 545 20.79 -5.04 8.73
CA LEU A 545 21.05 -3.88 9.59
C LEU A 545 19.72 -3.19 9.87
N ARG A 546 19.38 -3.02 11.14
CA ARG A 546 18.22 -2.22 11.57
C ARG A 546 18.73 -0.88 12.09
N VAL A 547 18.04 0.20 11.70
CA VAL A 547 18.42 1.56 12.07
C VAL A 547 17.27 2.28 12.71
N GLN A 548 17.42 2.63 13.98
CA GLN A 548 16.47 3.45 14.72
C GLN A 548 17.00 4.89 14.80
N LEU A 549 16.15 5.86 14.58
CA LEU A 549 16.49 7.27 14.61
C LEU A 549 15.95 7.92 15.89
N LYS A 550 16.77 8.77 16.50
CA LYS A 550 16.34 9.71 17.53
C LYS A 550 16.45 11.11 16.95
N GLY A 551 15.31 11.70 16.65
CA GLY A 551 15.19 12.99 15.97
C GLY A 551 15.51 14.22 16.82
N ALA A 552 15.15 15.39 16.29
CA ALA A 552 15.26 16.66 17.00
C ALA A 552 14.14 16.78 18.06
N GLU A 553 14.29 17.76 18.97
CA GLU A 553 13.39 17.96 20.11
C GLU A 553 11.89 18.03 19.75
N LYS A 554 11.54 18.71 18.64
CA LYS A 554 10.16 18.87 18.17
C LYS A 554 9.63 17.73 17.30
N ASN A 555 10.52 16.85 16.80
CA ASN A 555 10.20 15.67 16.01
C ASN A 555 11.09 14.49 16.47
N PRO A 556 10.82 13.97 17.68
CA PRO A 556 11.68 12.93 18.28
C PRO A 556 11.69 11.62 17.49
N ASP A 557 10.60 11.30 16.78
CA ASP A 557 10.48 10.15 15.88
C ASP A 557 11.25 10.32 14.56
N ALA A 558 11.74 11.53 14.25
CA ALA A 558 12.46 11.85 13.02
C ALA A 558 11.67 11.61 11.72
N PHE A 559 10.33 11.71 11.73
CA PHE A 559 9.53 11.56 10.51
C PHE A 559 9.96 12.56 9.43
N GLY A 560 10.05 12.07 8.18
CA GLY A 560 10.61 12.81 7.05
C GLY A 560 12.12 12.60 6.87
N ALA A 561 12.80 11.88 7.76
CA ALA A 561 14.19 11.48 7.56
C ALA A 561 14.33 10.33 6.55
N SER A 562 15.52 10.21 5.97
CA SER A 562 15.90 9.03 5.20
C SER A 562 17.26 8.50 5.61
N VAL A 563 17.44 7.19 5.48
CA VAL A 563 18.73 6.51 5.71
C VAL A 563 19.18 5.87 4.40
N GLU A 564 20.40 6.16 4.00
CA GLU A 564 21.07 5.55 2.86
C GLU A 564 22.26 4.73 3.36
N ILE A 565 22.36 3.48 2.94
CA ILE A 565 23.57 2.68 3.12
C ILE A 565 24.26 2.48 1.79
N LYS A 566 25.62 2.38 1.84
CA LYS A 566 26.48 2.09 0.69
C LYS A 566 27.41 0.93 1.02
N ASP A 567 27.47 -0.01 0.11
CA ASP A 567 28.34 -1.17 0.15
C ASP A 567 28.83 -1.53 -1.27
N GLU A 568 29.55 -2.65 -1.43
CA GLU A 568 30.09 -3.11 -2.72
C GLU A 568 29.02 -3.44 -3.79
N ARG A 569 27.77 -3.65 -3.39
CA ARG A 569 26.62 -3.92 -4.30
C ARG A 569 26.03 -2.64 -4.85
N GLY A 570 26.20 -1.49 -4.17
CA GLY A 570 25.62 -0.21 -4.52
C GLY A 570 25.10 0.56 -3.32
N ARG A 571 23.89 1.06 -3.43
CA ARG A 571 23.21 1.76 -2.34
C ARG A 571 21.83 1.17 -2.09
N GLN A 572 21.30 1.40 -0.90
CA GLN A 572 19.91 1.20 -0.53
C GLN A 572 19.46 2.43 0.23
N ARG A 573 18.26 2.93 -0.02
CA ARG A 573 17.68 4.05 0.72
C ARG A 573 16.32 3.65 1.30
N ARG A 574 16.05 4.09 2.54
CA ARG A 574 14.78 3.86 3.24
C ARG A 574 14.25 5.19 3.77
N PHE A 575 12.94 5.35 3.76
CA PHE A 575 12.25 6.57 4.18
C PHE A 575 11.47 6.32 5.47
N LEU A 576 11.60 7.22 6.43
CA LEU A 576 10.88 7.15 7.70
C LEU A 576 9.60 7.99 7.62
N LEU A 577 8.46 7.32 7.64
CA LEU A 577 7.14 7.91 7.50
C LEU A 577 6.34 7.72 8.78
N SER A 578 5.38 8.61 9.05
CA SER A 578 4.50 8.50 10.21
C SER A 578 3.46 7.38 10.06
N SER A 579 3.04 7.05 8.85
CA SER A 579 2.23 5.86 8.56
C SER A 579 2.51 5.31 7.15
N ARG A 580 2.06 4.08 6.86
CA ARG A 580 2.26 3.35 5.59
C ARG A 580 1.06 2.51 5.21
N GLY A 581 0.95 2.20 3.93
CA GLY A 581 -0.03 1.26 3.42
C GLY A 581 -1.45 1.81 3.44
N TYR A 582 -2.32 1.21 4.24
CA TYR A 582 -3.72 1.55 4.34
C TYR A 582 -4.17 1.54 5.80
N LEU A 583 -4.64 2.67 6.32
CA LEU A 583 -5.16 2.88 7.68
C LEU A 583 -4.19 2.50 8.82
N SER A 584 -2.92 2.22 8.51
CA SER A 584 -2.02 1.47 9.40
C SER A 584 -0.67 2.17 9.56
N LYS A 585 0.09 1.74 10.58
CA LYS A 585 1.44 2.18 10.87
C LYS A 585 2.34 0.98 11.17
N SER A 586 3.42 0.83 10.41
CA SER A 586 4.50 -0.13 10.69
C SER A 586 5.49 0.43 11.72
N GLU A 587 6.46 -0.37 12.14
CA GLU A 587 7.50 0.07 13.07
C GLU A 587 8.31 1.28 12.55
N ASN A 588 8.87 2.08 13.47
CA ASN A 588 9.72 3.23 13.12
C ASN A 588 11.18 2.83 12.81
N THR A 589 11.54 1.56 12.94
CA THR A 589 12.88 1.05 12.65
C THR A 589 13.04 0.78 11.16
N LEU A 590 14.09 1.32 10.54
CA LEU A 590 14.38 1.11 9.13
C LEU A 590 15.22 -0.15 8.94
N HIS A 591 14.73 -1.08 8.13
CA HIS A 591 15.32 -2.40 7.89
C HIS A 591 16.06 -2.46 6.56
N PHE A 592 17.28 -3.02 6.57
CA PHE A 592 18.16 -3.21 5.43
C PHE A 592 18.66 -4.64 5.36
N GLY A 593 18.29 -5.40 4.36
CA GLY A 593 18.88 -6.69 4.07
C GLY A 593 20.29 -6.54 3.48
N LEU A 594 21.21 -7.32 3.97
CA LEU A 594 22.63 -7.27 3.59
C LEU A 594 23.10 -8.53 2.88
N GLU A 595 22.26 -9.55 2.75
CA GLU A 595 22.62 -10.84 2.16
C GLU A 595 23.86 -11.44 2.86
N LYS A 596 25.00 -11.52 2.14
CA LYS A 596 26.26 -12.09 2.66
C LYS A 596 27.20 -11.05 3.27
N LEU A 597 26.86 -9.77 3.20
CA LEU A 597 27.74 -8.72 3.70
C LEU A 597 27.71 -8.68 5.22
N SER A 598 28.88 -8.75 5.82
CA SER A 598 29.04 -8.63 7.28
C SER A 598 29.28 -7.19 7.75
N LYS A 599 29.38 -6.24 6.80
CA LYS A 599 29.61 -4.82 7.08
C LYS A 599 29.02 -3.93 5.99
N VAL A 600 28.58 -2.74 6.39
CA VAL A 600 28.23 -1.61 5.55
C VAL A 600 29.39 -0.61 5.54
N ASP A 601 29.80 -0.16 4.34
CA ASP A 601 30.90 0.78 4.20
C ASP A 601 30.55 2.17 4.75
N THR A 602 29.37 2.67 4.39
CA THR A 602 28.90 4.01 4.79
C THR A 602 27.39 3.99 5.02
N LEU A 603 26.96 4.64 6.10
CA LEU A 603 25.57 4.96 6.38
C LEU A 603 25.41 6.47 6.47
N ILE A 604 24.41 7.00 5.79
CA ILE A 604 24.09 8.42 5.75
C ILE A 604 22.64 8.59 6.21
N VAL A 605 22.43 9.25 7.34
CA VAL A 605 21.12 9.74 7.73
C VAL A 605 20.94 11.15 7.18
N THR A 606 19.91 11.37 6.38
CA THR A 606 19.48 12.71 5.99
C THR A 606 18.25 13.07 6.83
N TRP A 607 18.45 14.03 7.74
CA TRP A 607 17.41 14.51 8.66
C TRP A 607 16.40 15.40 7.94
N PRO A 608 15.19 15.65 8.50
CA PRO A 608 14.17 16.47 7.85
C PRO A 608 14.67 17.87 7.45
N ASP A 609 15.51 18.50 8.27
CA ASP A 609 16.17 19.81 7.98
C ASP A 609 17.34 19.72 7.00
N LYS A 610 17.54 18.56 6.36
CA LYS A 610 18.60 18.24 5.37
C LYS A 610 20.03 18.26 5.93
N LYS A 611 20.23 18.32 7.24
CA LYS A 611 21.50 17.97 7.85
C LYS A 611 21.78 16.49 7.69
N GLN A 612 23.05 16.09 7.83
CA GLN A 612 23.41 14.69 7.68
C GLN A 612 24.29 14.18 8.82
N SER A 613 24.04 12.93 9.22
CA SER A 613 24.94 12.14 10.04
C SER A 613 25.57 11.07 9.18
N ILE A 614 26.90 10.94 9.22
CA ILE A 614 27.63 9.97 8.39
C ILE A 614 28.43 9.05 9.31
N LEU A 615 28.15 7.75 9.18
CA LEU A 615 28.87 6.69 9.89
C LEU A 615 29.56 5.78 8.88
N THR A 616 30.63 5.12 9.28
CA THR A 616 31.40 4.23 8.40
C THR A 616 31.76 2.92 9.09
N ALA A 617 31.94 1.88 8.28
CA ALA A 617 32.40 0.56 8.73
C ALA A 617 31.48 -0.06 9.81
N ILE A 618 30.19 -0.12 9.53
CA ILE A 618 29.14 -0.60 10.45
C ILE A 618 29.03 -2.12 10.31
N ASP A 619 29.08 -2.83 11.41
CA ASP A 619 28.89 -4.29 11.43
C ASP A 619 27.42 -4.65 11.17
N ALA A 620 27.17 -5.77 10.49
CA ALA A 620 25.83 -6.34 10.26
C ALA A 620 25.23 -6.96 11.53
N ASN A 621 23.96 -7.36 11.45
CA ASN A 621 23.21 -8.11 12.45
C ASN A 621 23.10 -7.37 13.80
N GLN A 622 22.67 -6.11 13.72
CA GLN A 622 22.44 -5.28 14.91
C GLN A 622 21.35 -4.24 14.69
N LEU A 623 20.79 -3.77 15.78
CA LEU A 623 20.02 -2.53 15.84
C LEU A 623 20.96 -1.37 16.14
N LEU A 624 21.02 -0.39 15.24
CA LEU A 624 21.87 0.80 15.35
C LEU A 624 21.02 2.03 15.67
N LEU A 625 21.23 2.64 16.82
CA LEU A 625 20.61 3.91 17.17
C LEU A 625 21.48 5.08 16.65
N VAL A 626 20.87 5.98 15.85
CA VAL A 626 21.51 7.20 15.36
C VAL A 626 20.73 8.42 15.86
N SER A 627 21.42 9.33 16.58
CA SER A 627 20.80 10.54 17.13
C SER A 627 21.08 11.76 16.25
N TYR A 628 20.09 12.66 16.15
CA TYR A 628 20.20 13.97 15.50
C TYR A 628 21.35 14.83 16.09
N GLU A 629 21.75 14.60 17.34
CA GLU A 629 22.91 15.27 17.94
C GLU A 629 24.21 15.07 17.14
N THR A 630 24.29 14.00 16.33
CA THR A 630 25.44 13.70 15.45
C THR A 630 25.36 14.42 14.09
N ALA A 631 24.27 15.18 13.84
CA ALA A 631 24.04 15.84 12.56
C ALA A 631 25.09 16.94 12.29
N GLY A 632 25.77 16.82 11.16
CA GLY A 632 26.71 17.81 10.64
C GLY A 632 26.03 18.87 9.77
N ALA A 633 26.82 19.76 9.19
CA ALA A 633 26.32 20.77 8.26
C ALA A 633 25.64 20.12 7.04
N LYS A 634 24.57 20.75 6.54
CA LYS A 634 23.90 20.39 5.27
C LYS A 634 24.95 20.31 4.15
N LEU A 635 25.02 19.18 3.46
CA LEU A 635 25.85 19.08 2.26
C LEU A 635 25.28 19.98 1.15
N PRO A 636 26.14 20.60 0.32
CA PRO A 636 25.65 21.35 -0.82
C PRO A 636 24.81 20.43 -1.72
N ALA A 637 23.71 20.95 -2.25
CA ALA A 637 22.89 20.23 -3.20
C ALA A 637 23.77 19.71 -4.35
N VAL A 638 23.68 18.43 -4.65
CA VAL A 638 24.31 17.87 -5.85
C VAL A 638 23.56 18.47 -7.03
N ASN A 639 24.27 19.19 -7.89
CA ASN A 639 23.65 19.68 -9.12
C ASN A 639 23.05 18.48 -9.87
N ALA A 640 21.78 18.58 -10.22
CA ALA A 640 21.12 17.60 -11.06
C ALA A 640 21.99 17.35 -12.31
N PRO A 641 22.16 16.11 -12.76
CA PRO A 641 22.92 15.84 -13.98
C PRO A 641 22.29 16.62 -15.12
N LEU A 642 23.13 17.25 -15.93
CA LEU A 642 22.66 17.95 -17.13
C LEU A 642 21.85 16.98 -17.96
N ALA A 643 20.64 17.39 -18.35
CA ALA A 643 19.80 16.60 -19.22
C ALA A 643 20.58 16.20 -20.49
N ALA A 644 20.62 14.89 -20.77
CA ALA A 644 21.31 14.37 -21.96
C ALA A 644 20.64 14.84 -23.26
N PHE A 645 19.36 15.21 -23.19
CA PHE A 645 18.58 15.75 -24.32
C PHE A 645 17.86 17.02 -23.89
N SER A 646 17.71 17.94 -24.86
CA SER A 646 16.86 19.11 -24.71
C SER A 646 15.84 19.17 -25.83
N GLU A 647 14.65 19.68 -25.56
CA GLU A 647 13.65 19.94 -26.59
C GLU A 647 14.16 21.06 -27.50
N ALA A 648 14.27 20.78 -28.78
CA ALA A 648 14.83 21.70 -29.78
C ALA A 648 14.01 21.75 -31.09
N ALA A 649 12.86 21.07 -31.14
CA ALA A 649 12.06 20.92 -32.35
C ALA A 649 11.70 22.31 -32.93
N SER A 650 11.22 23.21 -32.12
CA SER A 650 10.84 24.58 -32.54
C SER A 650 12.01 25.38 -33.03
N THR A 651 13.20 25.23 -32.42
CA THR A 651 14.43 25.97 -32.83
C THR A 651 15.03 25.46 -34.13
N HIS A 652 14.73 24.19 -34.49
CA HIS A 652 15.18 23.55 -35.72
C HIS A 652 14.10 23.46 -36.79
N GLY A 653 12.98 24.16 -36.62
CA GLY A 653 11.93 24.23 -37.62
C GLY A 653 11.03 22.99 -37.71
N LEU A 654 11.13 22.07 -36.77
CA LEU A 654 10.26 20.89 -36.66
C LEU A 654 8.94 21.30 -35.99
N GLN A 655 8.06 21.93 -36.74
CA GLN A 655 6.74 22.39 -36.25
C GLN A 655 5.66 21.50 -36.85
N TYR A 656 5.48 20.31 -36.26
CA TYR A 656 4.44 19.38 -36.63
C TYR A 656 3.55 19.09 -35.42
N LYS A 657 2.24 19.14 -35.61
CA LYS A 657 1.25 18.71 -34.67
C LYS A 657 0.39 17.64 -35.34
N HIS A 658 0.38 16.45 -34.80
CA HIS A 658 -0.49 15.39 -35.31
C HIS A 658 -1.94 15.69 -35.00
N GLU A 659 -2.80 15.45 -35.97
CA GLU A 659 -4.25 15.55 -35.82
C GLU A 659 -4.91 14.26 -36.28
N ASP A 660 -5.80 13.70 -35.44
CA ASP A 660 -6.62 12.54 -35.73
C ASP A 660 -8.11 12.88 -35.77
N LEU A 661 -8.86 12.16 -36.58
CA LEU A 661 -10.32 12.16 -36.49
C LEU A 661 -10.72 11.42 -35.21
N ASP A 662 -11.70 11.95 -34.48
CA ASP A 662 -12.30 11.25 -33.38
C ASP A 662 -13.16 10.08 -33.92
N TYR A 663 -12.50 8.91 -34.05
CA TYR A 663 -13.14 7.69 -34.51
C TYR A 663 -13.54 6.82 -33.34
N ILE A 664 -14.77 6.31 -33.36
CA ILE A 664 -15.31 5.51 -32.27
C ILE A 664 -15.13 4.02 -32.59
N ASP A 665 -13.96 3.46 -32.23
CA ASP A 665 -13.62 2.06 -32.45
C ASP A 665 -14.64 1.11 -31.84
N PHE A 666 -15.19 1.45 -30.67
CA PHE A 666 -16.16 0.66 -29.91
C PHE A 666 -17.51 0.49 -30.63
N ASN A 667 -17.84 1.32 -31.61
CA ASN A 667 -19.03 1.12 -32.44
C ASN A 667 -18.91 -0.13 -33.34
N PHE A 668 -17.68 -0.54 -33.63
CA PHE A 668 -17.37 -1.71 -34.48
C PHE A 668 -16.92 -2.91 -33.67
N GLN A 669 -16.11 -2.69 -32.61
CA GLN A 669 -15.58 -3.70 -31.73
C GLN A 669 -15.77 -3.30 -30.28
N ARG A 670 -16.88 -3.71 -29.68
CA ARG A 670 -17.30 -3.28 -28.33
C ARG A 670 -16.42 -3.78 -27.20
N THR A 671 -15.60 -4.80 -27.44
CA THR A 671 -14.76 -5.46 -26.43
C THR A 671 -13.29 -5.04 -26.49
N LEU A 672 -12.99 -3.96 -27.20
CA LEU A 672 -11.64 -3.40 -27.22
C LEU A 672 -11.29 -2.85 -25.84
N PRO A 673 -10.02 -3.05 -25.37
CA PRO A 673 -9.57 -2.50 -24.09
C PRO A 673 -9.42 -0.98 -24.12
N HIS A 674 -9.16 -0.39 -25.30
CA HIS A 674 -9.04 1.06 -25.54
C HIS A 674 -9.17 1.35 -27.04
N LYS A 675 -9.21 2.63 -27.43
CA LYS A 675 -9.20 3.03 -28.84
C LYS A 675 -7.87 2.71 -29.48
N PHE A 676 -7.87 1.99 -30.61
CA PHE A 676 -6.69 1.74 -31.42
C PHE A 676 -6.47 2.79 -32.53
N SER A 677 -7.48 3.56 -32.86
CA SER A 677 -7.45 4.59 -33.90
C SER A 677 -6.68 5.88 -33.53
N GLN A 678 -6.13 5.97 -32.30
CA GLN A 678 -5.48 7.17 -31.77
C GLN A 678 -4.05 6.90 -31.29
N TYR A 679 -3.31 6.01 -31.98
CA TYR A 679 -1.93 5.71 -31.60
C TYR A 679 -0.89 6.74 -32.07
N GLY A 680 -1.32 7.76 -32.79
CA GLY A 680 -0.45 8.78 -33.33
C GLY A 680 0.30 8.36 -34.60
N PRO A 681 1.18 9.22 -35.14
CA PRO A 681 1.83 9.00 -36.42
C PRO A 681 2.99 8.01 -36.31
N SER A 682 3.24 7.27 -37.38
CA SER A 682 4.52 6.64 -37.62
C SER A 682 5.57 7.68 -38.01
N MET A 683 6.83 7.43 -37.69
CA MET A 683 7.94 8.30 -38.05
C MET A 683 9.09 7.49 -38.61
N ALA A 684 9.74 8.00 -39.62
CA ALA A 684 10.96 7.44 -40.21
C ALA A 684 12.01 8.51 -40.38
N VAL A 685 13.28 8.13 -40.22
CA VAL A 685 14.43 9.01 -40.39
C VAL A 685 15.38 8.37 -41.39
N GLY A 686 15.85 9.15 -42.35
CA GLY A 686 16.82 8.70 -43.37
C GLY A 686 17.11 9.79 -44.39
N ASP A 687 18.23 9.67 -45.07
CA ASP A 687 18.60 10.56 -46.22
C ASP A 687 17.75 10.20 -47.44
N ALA A 688 16.64 10.89 -47.63
CA ALA A 688 15.68 10.60 -48.68
C ALA A 688 15.99 11.31 -50.01
N ASN A 689 16.78 12.39 -49.96
CA ASN A 689 17.15 13.16 -51.15
C ASN A 689 18.58 12.89 -51.66
N GLY A 690 19.40 12.14 -50.90
CA GLY A 690 20.76 11.76 -51.29
C GLY A 690 21.81 12.83 -51.02
N ASP A 691 21.55 13.79 -50.14
CA ASP A 691 22.46 14.88 -49.80
C ASP A 691 23.41 14.57 -48.62
N GLY A 692 23.26 13.39 -48.01
CA GLY A 692 24.06 12.93 -46.87
C GLY A 692 23.57 13.39 -45.51
N LEU A 693 22.43 14.10 -45.44
CA LEU A 693 21.78 14.52 -44.21
C LEU A 693 20.54 13.67 -43.93
N ALA A 694 20.19 13.55 -42.67
CA ALA A 694 19.04 12.74 -42.28
C ALA A 694 17.74 13.58 -42.30
N ASP A 695 16.81 13.23 -43.16
CA ASP A 695 15.49 13.83 -43.26
C ASP A 695 14.49 13.07 -42.33
N VAL A 696 13.40 13.72 -41.99
CA VAL A 696 12.34 13.18 -41.16
C VAL A 696 11.04 13.09 -41.95
N PHE A 697 10.45 11.89 -41.96
CA PHE A 697 9.09 11.68 -42.47
C PHE A 697 8.16 11.39 -41.29
N ILE A 698 7.01 12.07 -41.21
CA ILE A 698 5.98 11.83 -40.22
C ILE A 698 4.68 11.48 -40.94
N GLY A 699 4.13 10.32 -40.64
CA GLY A 699 2.88 9.83 -41.24
C GLY A 699 1.69 10.66 -40.81
N GLY A 700 0.78 10.92 -41.75
CA GLY A 700 -0.51 11.55 -41.45
C GLY A 700 -1.53 10.55 -40.90
N SER A 701 -2.71 11.06 -40.57
CA SER A 701 -3.87 10.26 -40.23
C SER A 701 -4.95 10.31 -41.35
N ARG A 702 -6.05 9.59 -41.14
CA ARG A 702 -7.17 9.68 -42.09
C ARG A 702 -7.68 11.12 -42.15
N SER A 703 -7.59 11.73 -43.30
CA SER A 703 -7.99 13.12 -43.61
C SER A 703 -6.95 14.23 -43.21
N PHE A 704 -5.78 13.83 -42.72
CA PHE A 704 -4.68 14.74 -42.43
C PHE A 704 -3.42 14.25 -43.15
N ASP A 705 -2.73 15.15 -43.85
CA ASP A 705 -1.60 14.79 -44.69
C ASP A 705 -0.35 14.42 -43.88
N GLU A 706 0.51 13.59 -44.49
CA GLU A 706 1.85 13.32 -44.02
C GLU A 706 2.74 14.56 -44.19
N THR A 707 3.84 14.61 -43.42
CA THR A 707 4.81 15.70 -43.46
C THR A 707 6.23 15.19 -43.69
N TRP A 708 6.91 15.80 -44.64
CA TRP A 708 8.35 15.67 -44.89
C TRP A 708 9.09 16.87 -44.35
N MET A 709 10.14 16.61 -43.59
CA MET A 709 11.05 17.65 -43.09
C MET A 709 12.45 17.35 -43.55
N TRP A 710 12.97 18.26 -44.34
CA TRP A 710 14.29 18.15 -44.93
C TRP A 710 15.32 18.84 -44.05
N GLN A 711 16.38 18.13 -43.68
CA GLN A 711 17.52 18.74 -43.02
C GLN A 711 18.29 19.59 -44.03
N GLN A 712 18.64 20.80 -43.65
CA GLN A 712 19.45 21.72 -44.46
C GLN A 712 20.81 21.88 -43.80
N SER A 713 21.86 22.01 -44.66
CA SER A 713 23.25 22.16 -44.25
C SER A 713 23.55 23.48 -43.49
#